data_1e4568543015109dcf3a90ad8634964d
#
_entry.id   1e4568543015109dcf3a90ad8634964d
#
_cell.length_a   1.000
_cell.length_b   1.000
_cell.length_c   1.000
_cell.angle_alpha   90.00
_cell.angle_beta   90.00
_cell.angle_gamma   90.00
#
_symmetry.space_group_name_H-M   'P 1'
#
loop_
_entity.id
_entity.type
_entity.pdbx_description
1 polymer ?
#
loop_
_entity_poly.entity_id
_entity_poly.type
_entity_poly.pdbx_seq_one_letter_code
_entity_poly.pdbx_strand_id
1 'polypeptide(L)'
;MLKPCGGGVIFWPLFSLAVTPLVLAAPAHAADDNTVSIAVDQNAALQPAGTLYKATTNVTVKTGKPYGFNLTMQADTADLINSKDQTHKISATPSSTPVALNANQWGYSLSKSATTFSAVPSGAQATPAVIVDTAVKGKQAGCNCKDHCATTVTFAANVDPSKLASGSYSTAITYTATAKPAPKPPVVDTTVCKSGDPKNDCQVDLDANMIPVRYTGSTTNAQWTSLANPEDSSNQGNWYNYNNKQWANALTVKDPSKYKGKSMVVDQADILGFWVYIPRYAYEVMRRDVTDAPVPAQNFTIHFEKATDPKRYPAESKCAGRNMDYRTTCGLDRDYIKGRPSEQGTWATHPAFTFGAKELNGIWFAKFETTGDDSNPTVLPNRVHMSNLDVVSFKIGYMYTIAKTLGVADINNVGGNITRTALVQNNHHLAKLSSHMVNNNEWGAATYLSASKYGAGYNKVQINSNATRYVVGGFGRTFGITGCGPWENGDTSSYGDGGEMVDHRFISVGNPGTQQACSADNTQRAYNGIIGQLASTTNNLTGIYDMAGGSPEYVAASYSDNLNNSDTNQYFGSNAAHPPYVNTYNITNMNNCTFSTCGGQALYETNDGVGAGTDNHMWNNQYMNFTITTPSWLFRGGYCFEDSVAGVFSVGRGSGDAAILDTFRVALAPAPHD
;
A
#
# COMPACT_ATOMS: atom_id res chain seq x y z
N MET A 1 -15.03 -85.28 37.45
CA MET A 1 -15.80 -84.75 36.32
C MET A 1 -15.86 -83.24 36.43
N LEU A 2 -15.18 -82.54 35.60
CA LEU A 2 -15.39 -81.19 35.13
C LEU A 2 -14.15 -80.81 34.32
N LYS A 3 -14.36 -80.54 33.03
CA LYS A 3 -13.35 -80.15 32.06
C LYS A 3 -12.94 -78.67 32.31
N PRO A 4 -11.68 -78.30 32.13
CA PRO A 4 -11.30 -76.92 32.05
C PRO A 4 -11.50 -76.35 30.66
N CYS A 5 -12.13 -75.17 30.54
CA CYS A 5 -12.18 -74.37 29.34
C CYS A 5 -10.82 -73.80 29.00
N GLY A 6 -10.38 -74.02 27.77
CA GLY A 6 -9.13 -73.48 27.23
C GLY A 6 -9.28 -71.96 26.99
N GLY A 7 -8.45 -71.20 27.69
CA GLY A 7 -8.21 -69.79 27.37
C GLY A 7 -7.19 -69.68 26.27
N GLY A 8 -7.63 -69.31 25.08
CA GLY A 8 -6.72 -68.96 24.00
C GLY A 8 -6.04 -67.63 24.32
N VAL A 9 -4.74 -67.68 24.47
CA VAL A 9 -3.88 -66.50 24.55
C VAL A 9 -3.80 -65.93 23.14
N ILE A 10 -4.52 -64.85 22.90
CA ILE A 10 -4.36 -64.04 21.67
C ILE A 10 -3.04 -63.30 21.82
N PHE A 11 -2.00 -63.79 21.13
CA PHE A 11 -0.78 -63.01 20.91
C PHE A 11 -1.11 -61.85 19.98
N TRP A 12 -1.22 -60.66 20.52
CA TRP A 12 -1.19 -59.42 19.74
C TRP A 12 0.26 -59.24 19.25
N PRO A 13 0.50 -59.07 17.95
CA PRO A 13 1.84 -58.73 17.50
C PRO A 13 2.19 -57.34 18.06
N LEU A 14 3.30 -57.27 18.80
CA LEU A 14 3.89 -56.02 19.25
C LEU A 14 4.32 -55.22 18.00
N PHE A 15 3.52 -54.26 17.59
CA PHE A 15 3.94 -53.26 16.65
C PHE A 15 4.70 -52.16 17.44
N SER A 16 5.97 -52.02 17.17
CA SER A 16 6.76 -50.88 17.63
C SER A 16 6.88 -49.89 16.44
N LEU A 17 6.22 -48.77 16.51
CA LEU A 17 6.45 -47.65 15.60
C LEU A 17 7.42 -46.68 16.28
N ALA A 18 8.60 -46.52 15.72
CA ALA A 18 9.59 -45.57 16.23
C ALA A 18 9.88 -44.49 15.18
N VAL A 19 9.73 -43.24 15.57
CA VAL A 19 10.25 -42.09 14.84
C VAL A 19 11.51 -41.64 15.55
N THR A 20 12.66 -41.80 14.89
CA THR A 20 13.96 -41.46 15.47
C THR A 20 14.34 -40.05 15.05
N PRO A 21 14.52 -39.10 15.94
CA PRO A 21 14.96 -37.76 15.55
C PRO A 21 16.47 -37.74 15.30
N LEU A 22 16.86 -37.28 14.11
CA LEU A 22 18.23 -36.88 13.83
C LEU A 22 18.31 -35.37 14.02
N VAL A 23 19.09 -34.92 14.99
CA VAL A 23 19.31 -33.49 15.22
C VAL A 23 20.55 -33.07 14.42
N LEU A 24 20.35 -32.37 13.31
CA LEU A 24 21.41 -31.66 12.61
C LEU A 24 21.36 -30.18 12.99
N ALA A 25 22.27 -29.76 13.86
CA ALA A 25 22.59 -28.36 14.01
C ALA A 25 23.43 -27.93 12.79
N ALA A 26 23.02 -26.92 12.09
CA ALA A 26 23.86 -26.33 11.04
C ALA A 26 25.18 -25.85 11.63
N PRO A 27 26.33 -26.05 10.95
CA PRO A 27 27.62 -25.66 11.49
C PRO A 27 27.66 -24.16 11.72
N ALA A 28 27.90 -23.77 12.97
CA ALA A 28 28.14 -22.39 13.34
C ALA A 28 29.47 -21.93 12.75
N HIS A 29 29.45 -20.94 11.86
CA HIS A 29 30.65 -20.17 11.58
C HIS A 29 30.89 -19.20 12.74
N ALA A 30 32.14 -19.19 13.19
CA ALA A 30 32.63 -18.67 14.43
C ALA A 30 32.26 -17.22 14.77
N ALA A 31 32.16 -17.00 16.10
CA ALA A 31 32.28 -15.76 16.85
C ALA A 31 31.06 -14.84 16.78
N ASP A 32 30.01 -15.18 17.54
CA ASP A 32 29.28 -14.29 18.43
C ASP A 32 28.30 -15.13 19.27
N ASP A 33 27.94 -14.67 20.43
CA ASP A 33 27.10 -15.27 21.49
C ASP A 33 25.64 -15.61 21.08
N ASN A 34 25.44 -16.02 19.83
CA ASN A 34 24.15 -16.07 19.12
C ASN A 34 23.86 -17.50 18.57
N THR A 35 23.98 -18.50 19.37
CA THR A 35 23.69 -19.89 18.99
C THR A 35 22.18 -20.13 18.94
N VAL A 36 21.72 -20.86 17.90
CA VAL A 36 20.41 -21.52 17.89
C VAL A 36 20.65 -22.99 18.26
N SER A 37 19.92 -23.49 19.25
CA SER A 37 19.96 -24.89 19.62
C SER A 37 18.57 -25.51 19.57
N ILE A 38 18.52 -26.77 19.18
CA ILE A 38 17.31 -27.61 19.18
C ILE A 38 17.47 -28.71 20.21
N ALA A 39 16.43 -28.98 20.96
CA ALA A 39 16.27 -30.16 21.78
C ALA A 39 14.94 -30.84 21.44
N VAL A 40 14.97 -32.13 21.29
CA VAL A 40 13.79 -33.00 21.13
C VAL A 40 13.70 -33.88 22.36
N ASP A 41 12.54 -33.91 23.02
CA ASP A 41 12.39 -34.54 24.33
C ASP A 41 12.46 -36.08 24.29
N GLN A 42 11.97 -36.68 23.21
CA GLN A 42 11.99 -38.15 23.05
C GLN A 42 11.73 -38.60 21.62
N ASN A 43 12.06 -39.84 21.31
CA ASN A 43 11.63 -40.54 20.12
C ASN A 43 10.12 -40.78 20.17
N ALA A 44 9.41 -40.46 19.08
CA ALA A 44 7.99 -40.67 19.01
C ALA A 44 7.65 -42.15 18.74
N ALA A 45 7.36 -42.89 19.80
CA ALA A 45 6.84 -44.25 19.71
C ALA A 45 5.31 -44.20 19.71
N LEU A 46 4.69 -44.57 18.60
CA LEU A 46 3.23 -44.52 18.43
C LEU A 46 2.56 -45.58 19.30
N GLN A 47 1.63 -45.14 20.17
CA GLN A 47 0.84 -45.98 21.05
C GLN A 47 -0.62 -46.01 20.63
N PRO A 48 -1.35 -47.09 20.89
CA PRO A 48 -2.80 -47.14 20.59
C PRO A 48 -3.54 -45.99 21.28
N ALA A 49 -4.34 -45.26 20.49
CA ALA A 49 -5.18 -44.13 20.92
C ALA A 49 -6.52 -44.13 20.17
N GLY A 50 -7.43 -45.00 20.63
CA GLY A 50 -8.67 -45.28 19.90
C GLY A 50 -8.43 -46.05 18.61
N THR A 51 -8.87 -45.52 17.46
CA THR A 51 -8.65 -46.13 16.14
C THR A 51 -7.29 -45.81 15.54
N LEU A 52 -6.52 -44.93 16.14
CA LEU A 52 -5.22 -44.46 15.67
C LEU A 52 -4.11 -44.85 16.63
N TYR A 53 -2.93 -45.02 16.12
CA TYR A 53 -1.69 -45.04 16.92
C TYR A 53 -1.14 -43.62 16.93
N LYS A 54 -0.86 -43.05 18.11
CA LYS A 54 -0.40 -41.66 18.24
C LYS A 54 0.85 -41.58 19.14
N ALA A 55 1.67 -40.58 18.83
CA ALA A 55 2.75 -40.14 19.70
C ALA A 55 2.92 -38.63 19.60
N THR A 56 3.37 -38.02 20.66
CA THR A 56 3.76 -36.62 20.70
C THR A 56 5.22 -36.47 21.02
N THR A 57 5.87 -35.51 20.39
CA THR A 57 7.20 -35.06 20.76
C THR A 57 7.19 -33.54 20.92
N ASN A 58 7.98 -33.04 21.88
CA ASN A 58 8.16 -31.59 22.04
C ASN A 58 9.53 -31.22 21.47
N VAL A 59 9.51 -30.26 20.56
CA VAL A 59 10.70 -29.68 19.97
C VAL A 59 10.92 -28.31 20.59
N THR A 60 12.02 -28.17 21.31
CA THR A 60 12.39 -26.92 21.97
C THR A 60 13.51 -26.23 21.22
N VAL A 61 13.28 -25.00 20.78
CA VAL A 61 14.30 -24.14 20.17
C VAL A 61 14.69 -23.05 21.16
N LYS A 62 15.99 -22.93 21.45
CA LYS A 62 16.57 -21.83 22.21
C LYS A 62 17.38 -20.95 21.26
N THR A 63 17.19 -19.65 21.32
CA THR A 63 17.95 -18.70 20.52
C THR A 63 18.23 -17.41 21.29
N GLY A 64 19.47 -16.96 21.21
CA GLY A 64 19.89 -15.63 21.64
C GLY A 64 19.53 -14.54 20.62
N LYS A 65 19.16 -14.91 19.39
CA LYS A 65 18.86 -13.94 18.31
C LYS A 65 17.58 -13.17 18.60
N PRO A 66 17.62 -11.82 18.55
CA PRO A 66 16.46 -10.98 18.84
C PRO A 66 15.37 -11.06 17.76
N TYR A 67 15.68 -11.56 16.57
CA TYR A 67 14.80 -11.57 15.39
C TYR A 67 14.05 -12.88 15.19
N GLY A 68 14.19 -13.83 16.12
CA GLY A 68 13.49 -15.09 16.07
C GLY A 68 14.16 -16.15 15.19
N PHE A 69 13.39 -17.16 14.84
CA PHE A 69 13.87 -18.33 14.07
C PHE A 69 12.73 -18.95 13.25
N ASN A 70 13.12 -19.77 12.28
CA ASN A 70 12.25 -20.73 11.62
C ASN A 70 12.62 -22.13 12.10
N LEU A 71 11.61 -22.95 12.44
CA LEU A 71 11.77 -24.37 12.71
C LEU A 71 11.05 -25.15 11.62
N THR A 72 11.78 -26.00 10.93
CA THR A 72 11.25 -26.85 9.86
C THR A 72 11.39 -28.30 10.21
N MET A 73 10.60 -29.16 9.53
CA MET A 73 10.58 -30.60 9.71
C MET A 73 10.54 -31.31 8.37
N GLN A 74 11.31 -32.42 8.27
CA GLN A 74 11.36 -33.28 7.09
C GLN A 74 11.60 -34.73 7.49
N ALA A 75 11.01 -35.66 6.76
CA ALA A 75 11.27 -37.09 6.91
C ALA A 75 12.29 -37.60 5.88
N ASP A 76 13.06 -38.57 6.24
CA ASP A 76 14.00 -39.21 5.31
C ASP A 76 13.26 -39.99 4.23
N THR A 77 12.16 -40.68 4.61
CA THR A 77 11.32 -41.44 3.71
C THR A 77 9.85 -41.03 3.86
N ALA A 78 9.09 -41.07 2.78
CA ALA A 78 7.66 -40.82 2.82
C ALA A 78 6.88 -41.86 3.59
N ASP A 79 7.38 -43.09 3.59
CA ASP A 79 6.74 -44.25 4.21
C ASP A 79 7.45 -44.63 5.52
N LEU A 80 6.69 -45.11 6.49
CA LEU A 80 7.25 -45.84 7.62
C LEU A 80 7.55 -47.25 7.11
N ILE A 81 8.83 -47.66 7.15
CA ILE A 81 9.33 -48.89 6.54
C ILE A 81 9.50 -49.97 7.62
N ASN A 82 9.06 -51.19 7.35
CA ASN A 82 9.22 -52.32 8.23
C ASN A 82 10.72 -52.73 8.31
N SER A 83 11.24 -52.87 9.52
CA SER A 83 12.64 -53.17 9.75
C SER A 83 13.06 -54.61 9.36
N LYS A 84 12.10 -55.52 9.26
CA LYS A 84 12.36 -56.94 8.90
C LYS A 84 12.04 -57.23 7.44
N ASP A 85 11.08 -56.54 6.89
CA ASP A 85 10.61 -56.69 5.50
C ASP A 85 10.27 -55.33 4.89
N GLN A 86 11.20 -54.77 4.15
CA GLN A 86 11.10 -53.45 3.55
C GLN A 86 10.00 -53.32 2.48
N THR A 87 9.41 -54.43 2.06
CA THR A 87 8.27 -54.42 1.14
C THR A 87 6.97 -53.98 1.85
N HIS A 88 6.91 -54.13 3.18
CA HIS A 88 5.80 -53.72 4.00
C HIS A 88 6.02 -52.30 4.54
N LYS A 89 5.07 -51.43 4.31
CA LYS A 89 5.15 -50.00 4.66
C LYS A 89 3.82 -49.41 5.06
N ILE A 90 3.85 -48.33 5.85
CA ILE A 90 2.70 -47.45 6.13
C ILE A 90 2.98 -46.15 5.40
N SER A 91 2.18 -45.85 4.41
CA SER A 91 2.44 -44.70 3.53
C SER A 91 2.05 -43.37 4.18
N ALA A 92 2.76 -42.30 3.85
CA ALA A 92 2.32 -40.96 4.26
C ALA A 92 0.95 -40.65 3.65
N THR A 93 0.13 -39.87 4.38
CA THR A 93 -1.05 -39.28 3.75
C THR A 93 -0.60 -38.42 2.55
N PRO A 94 -1.29 -38.44 1.40
CA PRO A 94 -0.88 -37.65 0.24
C PRO A 94 -1.17 -36.15 0.39
N SER A 95 -1.95 -35.77 1.42
CA SER A 95 -2.43 -34.40 1.58
C SER A 95 -1.45 -33.54 2.40
N SER A 96 -1.08 -32.40 1.87
CA SER A 96 -0.36 -31.35 2.60
C SER A 96 -1.25 -30.57 3.58
N THR A 97 -2.57 -30.65 3.41
CA THR A 97 -3.56 -30.07 4.35
C THR A 97 -4.08 -31.17 5.29
N PRO A 98 -4.50 -30.82 6.53
CA PRO A 98 -4.94 -31.81 7.52
C PRO A 98 -6.17 -32.60 7.06
N VAL A 99 -6.04 -33.92 6.94
CA VAL A 99 -7.12 -34.86 6.58
C VAL A 99 -7.16 -36.03 7.57
N ALA A 100 -8.28 -36.74 7.62
CA ALA A 100 -8.36 -38.02 8.34
C ALA A 100 -7.49 -39.07 7.63
N LEU A 101 -6.75 -39.88 8.41
CA LEU A 101 -5.89 -40.91 7.86
C LEU A 101 -6.71 -42.12 7.40
N ASN A 102 -6.50 -42.55 6.18
CA ASN A 102 -6.99 -43.83 5.70
C ASN A 102 -6.18 -45.03 6.32
N ALA A 103 -6.69 -46.24 6.16
CA ALA A 103 -5.98 -47.45 6.63
C ALA A 103 -4.56 -47.53 6.05
N ASN A 104 -3.59 -47.78 6.89
CA ASN A 104 -2.15 -47.84 6.60
C ASN A 104 -1.58 -46.52 6.05
N GLN A 105 -2.10 -45.40 6.56
CA GLN A 105 -1.50 -44.09 6.38
C GLN A 105 -1.01 -43.49 7.69
N TRP A 106 0.00 -42.63 7.59
CA TRP A 106 0.52 -41.84 8.69
C TRP A 106 0.67 -40.35 8.32
N GLY A 107 0.81 -39.51 9.31
CA GLY A 107 1.04 -38.08 9.14
C GLY A 107 1.29 -37.35 10.46
N TYR A 108 1.37 -36.02 10.39
CA TYR A 108 1.62 -35.17 11.56
C TYR A 108 0.56 -34.09 11.74
N SER A 109 0.50 -33.56 12.97
CA SER A 109 -0.26 -32.36 13.32
C SER A 109 0.45 -31.57 14.41
N LEU A 110 0.21 -30.26 14.46
CA LEU A 110 0.71 -29.39 15.54
C LEU A 110 -0.26 -29.29 16.72
N SER A 111 -1.33 -30.08 16.73
CA SER A 111 -2.29 -30.16 17.83
C SER A 111 -2.20 -31.53 18.52
N LYS A 112 -2.16 -31.49 19.87
CA LYS A 112 -2.19 -32.73 20.69
C LYS A 112 -3.50 -33.51 20.55
N SER A 113 -4.61 -32.82 20.33
CA SER A 113 -5.94 -33.42 20.18
C SER A 113 -6.34 -33.70 18.74
N ALA A 114 -5.39 -33.64 17.79
CA ALA A 114 -5.69 -33.77 16.36
C ALA A 114 -6.40 -35.07 16.00
N THR A 115 -7.38 -34.95 15.13
CA THR A 115 -8.05 -36.06 14.42
C THR A 115 -7.73 -36.05 12.93
N THR A 116 -7.09 -34.98 12.44
CA THR A 116 -6.64 -34.80 11.05
C THR A 116 -5.14 -34.51 11.02
N PHE A 117 -4.49 -35.00 9.96
CA PHE A 117 -3.04 -35.00 9.84
C PHE A 117 -2.60 -34.65 8.41
N SER A 118 -1.43 -34.02 8.30
CA SER A 118 -0.81 -33.67 7.03
C SER A 118 0.38 -34.58 6.72
N ALA A 119 0.76 -34.66 5.47
CA ALA A 119 1.96 -35.35 5.04
C ALA A 119 3.21 -34.68 5.61
N VAL A 120 4.15 -35.47 6.08
CA VAL A 120 5.51 -34.97 6.35
C VAL A 120 6.27 -34.93 5.02
N PRO A 121 6.77 -33.79 4.57
CA PRO A 121 7.63 -33.74 3.39
C PRO A 121 8.84 -34.65 3.52
N SER A 122 9.23 -35.36 2.47
CA SER A 122 10.31 -36.35 2.53
C SER A 122 11.21 -36.30 1.30
N GLY A 123 12.46 -36.73 1.49
CA GLY A 123 13.48 -36.80 0.44
C GLY A 123 14.21 -35.46 0.20
N ALA A 124 15.40 -35.52 -0.35
CA ALA A 124 16.36 -34.42 -0.45
C ALA A 124 15.86 -33.21 -1.29
N GLN A 125 14.85 -33.40 -2.15
CA GLN A 125 14.31 -32.35 -3.01
C GLN A 125 12.99 -31.75 -2.48
N ALA A 126 12.45 -32.25 -1.38
CA ALA A 126 11.21 -31.74 -0.81
C ALA A 126 11.47 -30.45 -0.01
N THR A 127 10.57 -29.48 -0.13
CA THR A 127 10.58 -28.31 0.76
C THR A 127 10.14 -28.74 2.15
N PRO A 128 10.96 -28.58 3.21
CA PRO A 128 10.60 -28.96 4.57
C PRO A 128 9.36 -28.21 5.07
N ALA A 129 8.53 -28.87 5.87
CA ALA A 129 7.38 -28.24 6.49
C ALA A 129 7.82 -27.20 7.52
N VAL A 130 7.36 -25.97 7.41
CA VAL A 130 7.55 -24.94 8.44
C VAL A 130 6.58 -25.23 9.59
N ILE A 131 7.10 -25.59 10.76
CA ILE A 131 6.29 -25.89 11.95
C ILE A 131 6.29 -24.76 12.97
N VAL A 132 7.27 -23.86 12.89
CA VAL A 132 7.35 -22.63 13.69
C VAL A 132 8.01 -21.53 12.86
N ASP A 133 7.38 -20.38 12.81
CA ASP A 133 7.95 -19.14 12.30
C ASP A 133 7.74 -18.03 13.34
N THR A 134 8.83 -17.58 13.97
CA THR A 134 8.75 -16.51 14.97
C THR A 134 9.24 -15.19 14.38
N ALA A 135 8.52 -14.10 14.64
CA ALA A 135 8.93 -12.75 14.21
C ALA A 135 9.91 -12.07 15.18
N VAL A 136 9.96 -12.54 16.43
CA VAL A 136 10.82 -11.99 17.50
C VAL A 136 11.25 -13.12 18.45
N LYS A 137 12.36 -12.89 19.17
CA LYS A 137 12.89 -13.83 20.17
C LYS A 137 11.79 -14.34 21.10
N GLY A 138 11.58 -15.64 21.13
CA GLY A 138 10.66 -16.33 22.04
C GLY A 138 9.17 -15.96 21.91
N LYS A 139 8.79 -15.10 20.96
CA LYS A 139 7.40 -14.67 20.76
C LYS A 139 6.78 -15.38 19.56
N GLN A 140 5.93 -16.34 19.86
CA GLN A 140 4.98 -16.95 18.94
C GLN A 140 3.69 -17.24 19.70
N ALA A 141 2.57 -17.38 19.02
CA ALA A 141 1.35 -17.90 19.65
C ALA A 141 1.65 -19.28 20.29
N GLY A 142 1.56 -19.35 21.60
CA GLY A 142 1.91 -20.55 22.37
C GLY A 142 3.35 -20.62 22.92
N CYS A 143 4.26 -19.72 22.56
CA CYS A 143 5.58 -19.60 23.16
C CYS A 143 5.56 -18.60 24.32
N ASN A 144 5.54 -19.09 25.55
CA ASN A 144 5.43 -18.25 26.75
C ASN A 144 6.77 -17.85 27.38
N CYS A 145 7.89 -18.28 26.81
CA CYS A 145 9.22 -18.10 27.41
C CYS A 145 10.07 -17.12 26.61
N LYS A 146 10.83 -16.28 27.31
CA LYS A 146 11.71 -15.27 26.69
C LYS A 146 12.80 -15.85 25.80
N ASP A 147 13.31 -17.04 26.15
CA ASP A 147 14.55 -17.57 25.59
C ASP A 147 14.36 -18.87 24.82
N HIS A 148 13.17 -19.47 24.85
CA HIS A 148 12.89 -20.72 24.16
C HIS A 148 11.44 -20.84 23.72
N CYS A 149 11.23 -21.65 22.71
CA CYS A 149 9.90 -21.99 22.20
C CYS A 149 9.79 -23.52 22.14
N ALA A 150 8.84 -24.08 22.86
CA ALA A 150 8.51 -25.49 22.79
C ALA A 150 7.29 -25.71 21.92
N THR A 151 7.44 -26.50 20.87
CA THR A 151 6.36 -26.86 19.95
C THR A 151 6.09 -28.35 20.06
N THR A 152 4.83 -28.73 20.24
CA THR A 152 4.42 -30.13 20.23
C THR A 152 4.06 -30.55 18.82
N VAL A 153 4.69 -31.63 18.36
CA VAL A 153 4.36 -32.32 17.12
C VAL A 153 3.72 -33.66 17.47
N THR A 154 2.53 -33.89 16.94
CA THR A 154 1.79 -35.15 17.10
C THR A 154 1.88 -35.94 15.82
N PHE A 155 2.42 -37.13 15.89
CA PHE A 155 2.40 -38.11 14.80
C PHE A 155 1.25 -39.08 15.02
N ALA A 156 0.63 -39.56 13.95
CA ALA A 156 -0.36 -40.60 14.01
C ALA A 156 -0.26 -41.53 12.82
N ALA A 157 -0.66 -42.78 13.04
CA ALA A 157 -0.87 -43.76 11.97
C ALA A 157 -2.21 -44.48 12.20
N ASN A 158 -2.93 -44.68 11.10
CA ASN A 158 -4.10 -45.55 11.07
C ASN A 158 -3.62 -46.94 10.57
N VAL A 159 -3.64 -47.94 11.42
CA VAL A 159 -3.03 -49.25 11.15
C VAL A 159 -4.11 -50.30 10.97
N ASP A 160 -4.07 -51.02 9.84
CA ASP A 160 -4.83 -52.24 9.59
C ASP A 160 -3.89 -53.47 9.78
N PRO A 161 -3.90 -54.13 10.93
CA PRO A 161 -2.98 -55.21 11.21
C PRO A 161 -3.12 -56.43 10.30
N SER A 162 -4.28 -56.58 9.64
CA SER A 162 -4.53 -57.70 8.73
C SER A 162 -3.76 -57.61 7.42
N LYS A 163 -3.23 -56.43 7.11
CA LYS A 163 -2.53 -56.11 5.85
C LYS A 163 -1.04 -55.80 6.05
N LEU A 164 -0.56 -55.83 7.28
CA LEU A 164 0.81 -55.46 7.60
C LEU A 164 1.57 -56.65 8.18
N ALA A 165 2.84 -56.81 7.82
CA ALA A 165 3.71 -57.79 8.45
C ALA A 165 4.06 -57.39 9.90
N SER A 166 4.29 -58.36 10.76
CA SER A 166 4.77 -58.08 12.13
C SER A 166 6.18 -57.49 12.08
N GLY A 167 6.41 -56.45 12.86
CA GLY A 167 7.71 -55.77 12.91
C GLY A 167 7.56 -54.31 13.38
N SER A 168 8.69 -53.62 13.44
CA SER A 168 8.74 -52.18 13.70
C SER A 168 8.75 -51.43 12.38
N TYR A 169 7.94 -50.38 12.32
CA TYR A 169 7.84 -49.46 11.17
C TYR A 169 8.41 -48.12 11.58
N SER A 170 9.34 -47.55 10.84
CA SER A 170 10.02 -46.31 11.21
C SER A 170 10.46 -45.45 10.03
N THR A 171 10.63 -44.16 10.28
CA THR A 171 11.39 -43.22 9.47
C THR A 171 12.12 -42.25 10.40
N ALA A 172 13.20 -41.65 9.94
CA ALA A 172 13.86 -40.57 10.67
C ALA A 172 13.19 -39.23 10.33
N ILE A 173 13.08 -38.36 11.33
CA ILE A 173 12.58 -36.99 11.20
C ILE A 173 13.68 -36.01 11.53
N THR A 174 14.04 -35.18 10.57
CA THR A 174 15.00 -34.09 10.75
C THR A 174 14.28 -32.80 11.11
N TYR A 175 14.66 -32.19 12.21
CA TYR A 175 14.24 -30.84 12.59
C TYR A 175 15.38 -29.87 12.37
N THR A 176 15.11 -28.75 11.69
CA THR A 176 16.10 -27.71 11.43
C THR A 176 15.61 -26.38 11.96
N ALA A 177 16.36 -25.77 12.88
CA ALA A 177 16.10 -24.41 13.31
C ALA A 177 17.11 -23.45 12.67
N THR A 178 16.62 -22.43 12.02
CA THR A 178 17.43 -21.39 11.38
C THR A 178 17.13 -20.05 12.03
N ALA A 179 18.15 -19.39 12.59
CA ALA A 179 17.99 -18.04 13.09
C ALA A 179 17.63 -17.09 11.94
N LYS A 180 16.70 -16.18 12.20
CA LYS A 180 16.43 -15.10 11.26
C LYS A 180 17.59 -14.10 11.30
N PRO A 181 18.05 -13.62 10.14
CA PRO A 181 19.06 -12.58 10.10
C PRO A 181 18.55 -11.31 10.79
N ALA A 182 19.48 -10.51 11.30
CA ALA A 182 19.15 -9.15 11.71
C ALA A 182 18.50 -8.43 10.54
N PRO A 183 17.41 -7.68 10.75
CA PRO A 183 16.97 -6.72 9.75
C PRO A 183 18.20 -5.86 9.43
N LYS A 184 18.48 -5.68 8.13
CA LYS A 184 19.52 -4.74 7.73
C LYS A 184 19.21 -3.42 8.43
N PRO A 185 20.18 -2.72 9.06
CA PRO A 185 19.92 -1.40 9.60
C PRO A 185 19.21 -0.58 8.52
N PRO A 186 18.15 0.15 8.85
CA PRO A 186 17.51 0.99 7.85
C PRO A 186 18.60 1.84 7.22
N VAL A 187 18.67 1.85 5.89
CA VAL A 187 19.57 2.75 5.18
C VAL A 187 19.23 4.14 5.70
N VAL A 188 20.15 4.75 6.43
CA VAL A 188 19.92 6.09 6.97
C VAL A 188 19.84 7.00 5.77
N ASP A 189 18.62 7.42 5.44
CA ASP A 189 18.40 8.39 4.41
C ASP A 189 19.04 9.71 4.84
N THR A 190 20.11 10.06 4.16
CA THR A 190 20.89 11.28 4.39
C THR A 190 20.53 12.38 3.40
N THR A 191 19.52 12.15 2.53
CA THR A 191 19.12 13.13 1.53
C THR A 191 18.52 14.38 2.21
N VAL A 192 18.87 15.53 1.67
CA VAL A 192 18.40 16.83 2.12
C VAL A 192 17.52 17.43 1.04
N CYS A 193 16.28 17.77 1.39
CA CYS A 193 15.36 18.46 0.50
C CYS A 193 14.91 19.77 1.18
N LYS A 194 15.65 20.84 0.93
CA LYS A 194 15.50 22.11 1.63
C LYS A 194 15.93 23.28 0.74
N SER A 195 15.08 24.28 0.61
CA SER A 195 15.36 25.47 -0.22
C SER A 195 16.62 26.21 0.25
N GLY A 196 17.41 26.67 -0.69
CA GLY A 196 18.64 27.42 -0.44
C GLY A 196 19.77 26.64 0.24
N ASP A 197 19.62 25.33 0.48
CA ASP A 197 20.67 24.50 1.06
C ASP A 197 21.62 24.03 -0.07
N PRO A 198 22.96 24.27 0.04
CA PRO A 198 23.91 23.82 -0.98
C PRO A 198 23.98 22.30 -1.15
N LYS A 199 23.49 21.53 -0.17
CA LYS A 199 23.38 20.08 -0.24
C LYS A 199 21.99 19.59 -0.67
N ASN A 200 21.16 20.51 -1.18
CA ASN A 200 19.80 20.18 -1.57
C ASN A 200 19.76 19.09 -2.66
N ASP A 201 19.15 17.98 -2.34
CA ASP A 201 18.97 16.83 -3.22
C ASP A 201 17.71 16.95 -4.09
N CYS A 202 16.82 17.91 -3.77
CA CYS A 202 15.65 18.24 -4.55
C CYS A 202 15.94 19.39 -5.51
N GLN A 203 15.17 19.41 -6.59
CA GLN A 203 15.00 20.59 -7.42
C GLN A 203 13.50 20.86 -7.57
N VAL A 204 13.08 22.07 -7.22
CA VAL A 204 11.71 22.49 -7.44
C VAL A 204 11.63 23.27 -8.74
N ASP A 205 10.97 22.70 -9.74
CA ASP A 205 10.76 23.36 -11.03
C ASP A 205 9.55 24.27 -10.94
N LEU A 206 9.80 25.55 -10.65
CA LEU A 206 8.78 26.58 -10.53
C LEU A 206 8.47 27.19 -11.89
N ASP A 207 7.20 27.20 -12.29
CA ASP A 207 6.77 27.95 -13.47
C ASP A 207 7.01 29.45 -13.29
N ALA A 208 7.37 30.13 -14.35
CA ALA A 208 7.73 31.54 -14.29
C ALA A 208 6.58 32.45 -13.78
N ASN A 209 5.34 32.01 -13.87
CA ASN A 209 4.16 32.75 -13.43
C ASN A 209 3.54 32.18 -12.14
N MET A 210 4.06 31.10 -11.59
CA MET A 210 3.69 30.65 -10.25
C MET A 210 4.39 31.48 -9.19
N ILE A 211 3.68 31.75 -8.12
CA ILE A 211 4.17 32.56 -6.99
C ILE A 211 4.57 31.64 -5.84
N PRO A 212 5.87 31.49 -5.54
CA PRO A 212 6.31 30.73 -4.38
C PRO A 212 5.88 31.42 -3.10
N VAL A 213 5.31 30.67 -2.17
CA VAL A 213 4.71 31.24 -0.96
C VAL A 213 5.06 30.47 0.30
N ARG A 214 5.03 31.19 1.42
CA ARG A 214 4.98 30.62 2.76
C ARG A 214 3.75 31.11 3.52
N TYR A 215 3.29 30.31 4.45
CA TYR A 215 2.21 30.72 5.33
C TYR A 215 2.72 31.69 6.41
N THR A 216 2.04 32.81 6.57
CA THR A 216 2.37 33.84 7.57
C THR A 216 1.15 34.24 8.41
N GLY A 217 0.01 33.60 8.15
CA GLY A 217 -1.22 33.84 8.86
C GLY A 217 -1.32 33.15 10.23
N SER A 218 -2.52 33.17 10.76
CA SER A 218 -2.91 32.46 11.98
C SER A 218 -4.07 31.50 11.70
N THR A 219 -4.51 30.77 12.70
CA THR A 219 -5.69 29.90 12.59
C THR A 219 -6.98 30.66 12.25
N THR A 220 -7.04 31.93 12.62
CA THR A 220 -8.21 32.80 12.38
C THR A 220 -8.06 33.72 11.17
N ASN A 221 -6.84 33.88 10.67
CA ASN A 221 -6.54 34.77 9.54
C ASN A 221 -5.55 34.07 8.60
N ALA A 222 -6.08 33.44 7.57
CA ALA A 222 -5.27 32.71 6.59
C ALA A 222 -4.51 33.73 5.70
N GLN A 223 -3.19 33.76 5.81
CA GLN A 223 -2.34 34.61 5.00
C GLN A 223 -1.17 33.86 4.40
N TRP A 224 -0.96 34.03 3.11
CA TRP A 224 0.16 33.51 2.36
C TRP A 224 0.99 34.67 1.84
N THR A 225 2.29 34.61 2.10
CA THR A 225 3.24 35.65 1.68
C THR A 225 4.10 35.13 0.55
N SER A 226 4.16 35.87 -0.55
CA SER A 226 5.05 35.60 -1.68
C SER A 226 6.51 35.74 -1.27
N LEU A 227 7.38 35.00 -1.96
CA LEU A 227 8.81 34.99 -1.72
C LEU A 227 9.55 35.56 -2.93
N ALA A 228 10.34 36.62 -2.72
CA ALA A 228 11.11 37.25 -3.80
C ALA A 228 12.22 36.33 -4.34
N ASN A 229 12.93 35.67 -3.44
CA ASN A 229 14.06 34.77 -3.75
C ASN A 229 13.94 33.49 -2.92
N PRO A 230 13.09 32.51 -3.34
CA PRO A 230 12.79 31.34 -2.53
C PRO A 230 13.99 30.40 -2.34
N GLU A 231 14.92 30.36 -3.28
CA GLU A 231 16.13 29.52 -3.28
C GLU A 231 17.41 30.25 -2.83
N ASP A 232 17.30 31.47 -2.33
CA ASP A 232 18.45 32.19 -1.82
C ASP A 232 19.01 31.49 -0.59
N SER A 233 20.32 31.28 -0.55
CA SER A 233 21.02 30.63 0.57
C SER A 233 20.87 31.35 1.90
N SER A 234 20.66 32.68 1.89
CA SER A 234 20.35 33.47 3.08
C SER A 234 18.97 33.16 3.68
N ASN A 235 18.08 32.58 2.87
CA ASN A 235 16.72 32.18 3.22
C ASN A 235 16.56 30.66 3.37
N GLN A 236 17.62 29.96 3.74
CA GLN A 236 17.67 28.50 3.81
C GLN A 236 16.48 27.91 4.59
N GLY A 237 15.68 27.07 3.90
CA GLY A 237 14.48 26.45 4.46
C GLY A 237 13.28 27.37 4.61
N ASN A 238 13.31 28.58 4.05
CA ASN A 238 12.23 29.55 4.17
C ASN A 238 11.03 29.25 3.26
N TRP A 239 11.27 28.57 2.14
CA TRP A 239 10.22 28.15 1.24
C TRP A 239 9.76 26.72 1.56
N TYR A 240 10.69 25.75 1.54
CA TYR A 240 10.42 24.38 1.90
C TYR A 240 11.56 23.74 2.70
N ASN A 241 11.19 22.75 3.49
CA ASN A 241 12.10 21.87 4.20
C ASN A 241 11.39 20.53 4.44
N TYR A 242 11.54 19.58 3.51
CA TYR A 242 10.87 18.29 3.59
C TYR A 242 11.33 17.47 4.80
N ASN A 243 12.58 17.64 5.24
CA ASN A 243 13.07 17.03 6.48
C ASN A 243 12.27 17.46 7.72
N ASN A 244 11.64 18.64 7.66
CA ASN A 244 10.74 19.18 8.68
C ASN A 244 9.26 19.08 8.28
N LYS A 245 8.92 18.27 7.26
CA LYS A 245 7.55 18.11 6.71
C LYS A 245 6.95 19.42 6.15
N GLN A 246 7.78 20.36 5.78
CA GLN A 246 7.38 21.62 5.14
C GLN A 246 7.53 21.46 3.62
N TRP A 247 6.45 21.10 2.95
CA TRP A 247 6.45 20.90 1.50
C TRP A 247 6.38 22.25 0.78
N ALA A 248 6.98 22.33 -0.42
CA ALA A 248 6.95 23.53 -1.23
C ALA A 248 5.54 23.84 -1.70
N ASN A 249 5.09 25.08 -1.47
CA ASN A 249 3.82 25.59 -1.92
C ASN A 249 4.02 26.75 -2.89
N ALA A 250 3.17 26.81 -3.91
CA ALA A 250 3.08 27.94 -4.82
C ALA A 250 1.61 28.25 -5.16
N LEU A 251 1.36 29.45 -5.62
CA LEU A 251 0.04 29.93 -6.05
C LEU A 251 0.03 30.24 -7.53
N THR A 252 -1.08 29.99 -8.16
CA THR A 252 -1.46 30.65 -9.42
C THR A 252 -2.43 31.79 -9.08
N VAL A 253 -2.26 32.92 -9.72
CA VAL A 253 -2.98 34.16 -9.42
C VAL A 253 -3.45 34.86 -10.69
N LYS A 254 -4.45 35.73 -10.57
CA LYS A 254 -5.04 36.50 -11.70
C LYS A 254 -4.00 37.37 -12.39
N ASP A 255 -3.10 38.00 -11.64
CA ASP A 255 -2.00 38.80 -12.17
C ASP A 255 -0.67 38.42 -11.49
N PRO A 256 0.13 37.55 -12.11
CA PRO A 256 1.44 37.17 -11.56
C PRO A 256 2.40 38.34 -11.38
N SER A 257 2.33 39.39 -12.19
CA SER A 257 3.23 40.55 -12.14
C SER A 257 3.10 41.33 -10.83
N LYS A 258 1.94 41.29 -10.20
CA LYS A 258 1.66 41.92 -8.92
C LYS A 258 2.54 41.36 -7.80
N TYR A 259 2.87 40.07 -7.83
CA TYR A 259 3.51 39.34 -6.72
C TYR A 259 4.91 38.80 -7.03
N LYS A 260 5.21 38.55 -8.31
CA LYS A 260 6.48 37.96 -8.75
C LYS A 260 7.69 38.79 -8.32
N GLY A 261 8.67 38.13 -7.73
CA GLY A 261 9.91 38.77 -7.24
C GLY A 261 9.71 39.71 -6.05
N LYS A 262 8.58 39.66 -5.37
CA LYS A 262 8.25 40.52 -4.21
C LYS A 262 7.92 39.65 -3.00
N SER A 263 8.22 40.18 -1.81
CA SER A 263 7.83 39.57 -0.52
C SER A 263 6.66 40.37 0.05
N MET A 264 5.43 39.91 -0.20
CA MET A 264 4.20 40.59 0.23
C MET A 264 3.06 39.59 0.43
N VAL A 265 2.08 39.97 1.24
CA VAL A 265 0.87 39.15 1.43
C VAL A 265 0.12 39.09 0.10
N VAL A 266 -0.25 37.88 -0.31
CA VAL A 266 -1.06 37.63 -1.50
C VAL A 266 -2.53 37.82 -1.14
N ASP A 267 -3.23 38.67 -1.89
CA ASP A 267 -4.67 38.86 -1.72
C ASP A 267 -5.42 37.57 -2.07
N GLN A 268 -6.26 37.11 -1.16
CA GLN A 268 -7.04 35.88 -1.37
C GLN A 268 -7.97 35.96 -2.60
N ALA A 269 -8.45 37.16 -2.91
CA ALA A 269 -9.32 37.39 -4.09
C ALA A 269 -8.56 37.22 -5.42
N ASP A 270 -7.25 37.30 -5.41
CA ASP A 270 -6.42 37.12 -6.61
C ASP A 270 -6.00 35.66 -6.82
N ILE A 271 -6.17 34.78 -5.83
CA ILE A 271 -5.71 33.39 -5.91
C ILE A 271 -6.67 32.58 -6.79
N LEU A 272 -6.12 31.88 -7.76
CA LEU A 272 -6.81 30.92 -8.62
C LEU A 272 -6.58 29.47 -8.18
N GLY A 273 -5.37 29.18 -7.69
CA GLY A 273 -5.05 27.83 -7.24
C GLY A 273 -3.89 27.75 -6.29
N PHE A 274 -3.99 26.78 -5.38
CA PHE A 274 -2.95 26.36 -4.46
C PHE A 274 -2.30 25.07 -4.96
N TRP A 275 -0.97 25.03 -5.00
CA TRP A 275 -0.19 23.92 -5.50
C TRP A 275 0.86 23.48 -4.51
N VAL A 276 1.08 22.17 -4.43
CA VAL A 276 2.09 21.53 -3.59
C VAL A 276 3.04 20.75 -4.50
N TYR A 277 4.34 20.92 -4.31
CA TYR A 277 5.32 20.21 -5.11
C TYR A 277 5.62 18.84 -4.52
N ILE A 278 5.60 17.83 -5.36
CA ILE A 278 6.07 16.47 -5.04
C ILE A 278 7.42 16.32 -5.72
N PRO A 279 8.54 16.46 -4.99
CA PRO A 279 9.87 16.35 -5.57
C PRO A 279 10.17 14.93 -5.99
N ARG A 280 11.01 14.77 -6.99
CA ARG A 280 11.48 13.47 -7.45
C ARG A 280 12.17 12.70 -6.32
N TYR A 281 11.85 11.43 -6.24
CA TYR A 281 12.48 10.52 -5.31
C TYR A 281 12.53 9.08 -5.85
N ALA A 282 13.49 8.33 -5.33
CA ALA A 282 13.45 6.88 -5.34
C ALA A 282 12.84 6.36 -4.03
N TYR A 283 12.23 5.20 -4.08
CA TYR A 283 11.66 4.55 -2.91
C TYR A 283 12.06 3.07 -2.86
N GLU A 284 12.07 2.52 -1.65
CA GLU A 284 12.27 1.11 -1.45
C GLU A 284 10.98 0.35 -1.76
N VAL A 285 11.02 -0.53 -2.74
CA VAL A 285 9.87 -1.34 -3.15
C VAL A 285 9.62 -2.43 -2.10
N MET A 286 8.43 -2.46 -1.50
CA MET A 286 8.13 -3.23 -0.30
C MET A 286 7.04 -4.27 -0.52
N ARG A 287 7.06 -5.05 -1.57
CA ARG A 287 6.08 -6.13 -1.70
C ARG A 287 6.69 -7.51 -1.62
N ARG A 288 6.00 -8.42 -0.93
CA ARG A 288 6.24 -9.86 -1.00
C ARG A 288 5.49 -10.46 -2.20
N ASP A 289 5.89 -11.66 -2.60
CA ASP A 289 5.14 -12.47 -3.55
C ASP A 289 3.70 -12.67 -3.03
N VAL A 290 2.76 -12.74 -3.95
CA VAL A 290 1.32 -12.96 -3.66
C VAL A 290 1.03 -14.24 -2.87
N THR A 291 1.98 -15.17 -2.80
CA THR A 291 1.91 -16.39 -1.98
C THR A 291 2.34 -16.18 -0.53
N ASP A 292 2.99 -15.08 -0.23
CA ASP A 292 3.46 -14.74 1.12
C ASP A 292 2.46 -13.82 1.84
N ALA A 293 2.54 -13.80 3.17
CA ALA A 293 1.77 -12.87 3.97
C ALA A 293 2.02 -11.42 3.52
N PRO A 294 1.00 -10.57 3.51
CA PRO A 294 1.12 -9.18 3.09
C PRO A 294 2.19 -8.45 3.89
N VAL A 295 2.84 -7.47 3.27
CA VAL A 295 3.76 -6.58 3.98
C VAL A 295 2.94 -5.73 4.95
N PRO A 296 3.24 -5.75 6.25
CA PRO A 296 2.55 -4.89 7.21
C PRO A 296 2.68 -3.42 6.81
N ALA A 297 1.60 -2.67 7.00
CA ALA A 297 1.59 -1.24 6.76
C ALA A 297 2.70 -0.53 7.57
N GLN A 298 3.52 0.27 6.89
CA GLN A 298 4.68 0.93 7.47
C GLN A 298 5.05 2.17 6.66
N ASN A 299 5.94 2.99 7.20
CA ASN A 299 6.45 4.14 6.46
C ASN A 299 7.26 3.71 5.24
N PHE A 300 7.07 4.39 4.12
CA PHE A 300 7.93 4.27 2.95
C PHE A 300 9.31 4.87 3.22
N THR A 301 10.34 4.16 2.80
CA THR A 301 11.71 4.71 2.76
C THR A 301 11.91 5.40 1.42
N ILE A 302 12.31 6.68 1.46
CA ILE A 302 12.42 7.55 0.30
C ILE A 302 13.80 8.20 0.28
N HIS A 303 14.41 8.28 -0.90
CA HIS A 303 15.59 9.09 -1.19
C HIS A 303 15.27 10.14 -2.25
N PHE A 304 15.39 11.41 -1.92
CA PHE A 304 15.26 12.46 -2.92
C PHE A 304 16.40 12.42 -3.92
N GLU A 305 16.09 12.77 -5.17
CA GLU A 305 17.03 12.80 -6.27
C GLU A 305 16.68 13.91 -7.26
N LYS A 306 17.65 14.26 -8.14
CA LYS A 306 17.41 15.16 -9.27
C LYS A 306 17.35 14.35 -10.56
N ALA A 307 16.55 14.80 -11.52
CA ALA A 307 16.47 14.16 -12.83
C ALA A 307 17.83 14.11 -13.55
N THR A 308 18.71 15.07 -13.27
CA THR A 308 20.06 15.17 -13.84
C THR A 308 21.11 14.35 -13.10
N ASP A 309 20.82 13.86 -11.89
CA ASP A 309 21.76 13.07 -11.09
C ASP A 309 21.09 11.83 -10.48
N PRO A 310 20.81 10.81 -11.30
CA PRO A 310 20.15 9.59 -10.85
C PRO A 310 21.08 8.64 -10.08
N LYS A 311 22.33 9.03 -9.75
CA LYS A 311 23.38 8.15 -9.22
C LYS A 311 23.33 7.92 -7.71
N ARG A 312 22.30 8.37 -7.01
CA ARG A 312 22.25 8.34 -5.52
C ARG A 312 21.65 7.08 -4.91
N TYR A 313 21.41 6.07 -5.72
CA TYR A 313 21.03 4.78 -5.19
C TYR A 313 22.19 4.12 -4.47
N PRO A 314 21.93 3.31 -3.42
CA PRO A 314 22.95 2.41 -2.92
C PRO A 314 23.57 1.66 -4.10
N ALA A 315 24.88 1.54 -4.13
CA ALA A 315 25.63 0.91 -5.24
C ALA A 315 25.14 -0.51 -5.60
N GLU A 316 24.35 -1.10 -4.73
CA GLU A 316 23.72 -2.41 -4.85
C GLU A 316 22.39 -2.40 -5.63
N SER A 317 21.82 -1.23 -5.90
CA SER A 317 20.61 -1.16 -6.70
C SER A 317 20.95 -1.37 -8.18
N LYS A 318 20.39 -2.41 -8.78
CA LYS A 318 20.49 -2.67 -10.23
C LYS A 318 19.86 -1.55 -11.07
N CYS A 319 19.21 -0.59 -10.41
CA CYS A 319 18.53 0.56 -10.99
C CYS A 319 19.38 1.82 -11.00
N ALA A 320 20.55 1.82 -10.36
CA ALA A 320 21.41 2.98 -10.29
C ALA A 320 21.85 3.46 -11.69
N GLY A 321 21.52 4.70 -12.04
CA GLY A 321 21.99 5.35 -13.25
C GLY A 321 21.29 4.97 -14.55
N ARG A 322 20.06 4.46 -14.50
CA ARG A 322 19.27 4.17 -15.70
C ARG A 322 18.02 5.03 -15.74
N ASN A 323 17.77 5.68 -16.87
CA ASN A 323 16.44 6.15 -17.24
C ASN A 323 15.51 4.94 -17.23
N MET A 324 14.57 4.94 -16.31
CA MET A 324 13.76 3.78 -16.06
C MET A 324 12.48 3.84 -16.87
N ASP A 325 12.45 3.07 -17.93
CA ASP A 325 11.18 2.45 -18.24
C ASP A 325 10.90 1.41 -17.15
N TYR A 326 10.08 1.76 -16.15
CA TYR A 326 9.64 0.85 -15.09
C TYR A 326 8.97 -0.42 -15.65
N ARG A 327 8.63 -0.43 -16.94
CA ARG A 327 8.12 -1.59 -17.66
C ARG A 327 9.21 -2.61 -17.98
N THR A 328 10.46 -2.22 -18.00
CA THR A 328 11.57 -3.08 -18.35
C THR A 328 12.49 -3.40 -17.17
N THR A 329 11.92 -3.96 -16.09
CA THR A 329 12.69 -4.78 -15.15
C THR A 329 13.88 -4.13 -14.46
N CYS A 330 13.82 -2.86 -14.09
CA CYS A 330 14.84 -2.37 -13.19
C CYS A 330 14.67 -2.98 -11.81
N GLY A 331 15.56 -3.86 -11.49
CA GLY A 331 15.75 -4.36 -10.14
C GLY A 331 14.70 -5.33 -9.61
N LEU A 332 13.69 -5.64 -10.37
CA LEU A 332 12.85 -6.78 -10.07
C LEU A 332 13.53 -8.02 -10.61
N ASP A 333 14.53 -8.47 -9.87
CA ASP A 333 15.01 -9.82 -10.03
C ASP A 333 13.81 -10.76 -9.78
N ARG A 334 13.74 -11.86 -10.53
CA ARG A 334 12.78 -12.93 -10.27
C ARG A 334 12.78 -13.36 -8.80
N ASP A 335 13.89 -13.15 -8.10
CA ASP A 335 14.05 -13.45 -6.68
C ASP A 335 13.33 -12.46 -5.76
N TYR A 336 13.13 -11.20 -6.16
CA TYR A 336 12.26 -10.27 -5.45
C TYR A 336 10.78 -10.68 -5.57
N ILE A 337 10.33 -11.02 -6.79
CA ILE A 337 8.98 -11.53 -7.06
C ILE A 337 8.70 -12.83 -6.29
N LYS A 338 9.74 -13.59 -5.94
CA LYS A 338 9.65 -14.83 -5.17
C LYS A 338 9.71 -14.65 -3.64
N GLY A 339 9.41 -13.48 -3.12
CA GLY A 339 9.26 -13.28 -1.68
C GLY A 339 10.56 -13.25 -0.88
N ARG A 340 11.64 -12.74 -1.46
CA ARG A 340 12.88 -12.44 -0.73
C ARG A 340 13.06 -10.92 -0.51
N PRO A 341 12.19 -10.27 0.30
CA PRO A 341 12.29 -8.83 0.53
C PRO A 341 13.43 -8.46 1.46
N SER A 342 14.07 -9.44 2.10
CA SER A 342 14.89 -9.18 3.27
C SER A 342 16.34 -8.91 2.95
N GLU A 343 16.81 -9.20 1.74
CA GLU A 343 18.26 -9.23 1.59
C GLU A 343 18.84 -7.92 1.04
N GLN A 344 18.05 -7.11 0.38
CA GLN A 344 18.49 -5.75 -0.04
C GLN A 344 17.30 -5.05 -0.69
N GLY A 345 16.75 -4.00 -0.07
CA GLY A 345 15.68 -3.22 -0.65
C GLY A 345 15.97 -2.89 -2.12
N THR A 346 15.06 -3.27 -3.00
CA THR A 346 15.13 -2.85 -4.40
C THR A 346 14.64 -1.43 -4.47
N TRP A 347 15.50 -0.52 -4.87
CA TRP A 347 15.18 0.88 -5.03
C TRP A 347 14.74 1.15 -6.46
N ALA A 348 13.68 1.91 -6.62
CA ALA A 348 13.20 2.37 -7.91
C ALA A 348 12.87 3.86 -7.84
N THR A 349 13.20 4.62 -8.88
CA THR A 349 12.61 5.94 -9.08
C THR A 349 11.11 5.78 -9.18
N HIS A 350 10.38 6.66 -8.51
CA HIS A 350 8.93 6.59 -8.58
C HIS A 350 8.43 6.91 -10.02
N PRO A 351 7.52 6.08 -10.59
CA PRO A 351 7.14 6.18 -12.00
C PRO A 351 6.46 7.51 -12.39
N ALA A 352 5.88 8.24 -11.45
CA ALA A 352 5.32 9.56 -11.70
C ALA A 352 6.34 10.59 -12.23
N PHE A 353 7.62 10.36 -12.02
CA PHE A 353 8.68 11.29 -12.43
C PHE A 353 9.30 10.96 -13.78
N THR A 354 8.81 9.92 -14.44
CA THR A 354 9.12 9.61 -15.85
C THR A 354 7.89 9.89 -16.70
N PHE A 355 7.81 11.07 -17.25
CA PHE A 355 6.63 11.57 -17.95
C PHE A 355 6.85 11.49 -19.47
N GLY A 356 6.43 10.38 -20.07
CA GLY A 356 6.77 10.06 -21.45
C GLY A 356 8.27 9.76 -21.61
N ALA A 357 8.93 10.53 -22.46
CA ALA A 357 10.39 10.48 -22.62
C ALA A 357 11.14 11.43 -21.67
N LYS A 358 10.42 12.20 -20.85
CA LYS A 358 10.96 13.28 -20.04
C LYS A 358 11.12 12.84 -18.59
N GLU A 359 12.31 13.01 -18.03
CA GLU A 359 12.59 12.85 -16.61
C GLU A 359 12.31 14.17 -15.89
N LEU A 360 11.41 14.13 -14.89
CA LEU A 360 10.99 15.29 -14.13
C LEU A 360 11.76 15.36 -12.80
N ASN A 361 12.06 16.58 -12.34
CA ASN A 361 12.53 16.81 -10.97
C ASN A 361 11.38 16.73 -9.94
N GLY A 362 10.15 16.68 -10.38
CA GLY A 362 8.94 16.56 -9.60
C GLY A 362 7.70 17.03 -10.34
N ILE A 363 6.58 17.05 -9.65
CA ILE A 363 5.27 17.47 -10.18
C ILE A 363 4.61 18.44 -9.20
N TRP A 364 3.84 19.40 -9.72
CA TRP A 364 2.93 20.20 -8.94
C TRP A 364 1.58 19.49 -8.83
N PHE A 365 1.12 19.31 -7.63
CA PHE A 365 -0.12 18.61 -7.30
C PHE A 365 -1.12 19.62 -6.72
N ALA A 366 -2.35 19.63 -7.17
CA ALA A 366 -3.38 20.50 -6.63
C ALA A 366 -3.54 20.25 -5.12
N LYS A 367 -3.46 21.32 -4.32
CA LYS A 367 -3.50 21.22 -2.86
C LYS A 367 -4.85 20.77 -2.33
N PHE A 368 -5.92 21.13 -3.05
CA PHE A 368 -7.31 20.85 -2.76
C PHE A 368 -7.95 20.17 -3.96
N GLU A 369 -9.12 19.59 -3.78
CA GLU A 369 -9.97 19.14 -4.88
C GLU A 369 -10.26 20.29 -5.84
N THR A 370 -10.57 19.99 -7.10
CA THR A 370 -10.94 21.03 -8.08
C THR A 370 -12.26 21.68 -7.70
N THR A 371 -12.30 23.00 -7.73
CA THR A 371 -13.44 23.85 -7.37
C THR A 371 -13.77 24.82 -8.50
N GLY A 372 -14.78 25.67 -8.31
CA GLY A 372 -15.23 26.60 -9.36
C GLY A 372 -16.20 25.95 -10.33
N ASP A 373 -16.27 26.46 -11.54
CA ASP A 373 -17.10 25.94 -12.64
C ASP A 373 -16.23 25.60 -13.86
N ASP A 374 -16.85 25.08 -14.92
CA ASP A 374 -16.14 24.64 -16.13
C ASP A 374 -15.50 25.79 -16.94
N SER A 375 -15.96 27.00 -16.76
CA SER A 375 -15.38 28.19 -17.40
C SER A 375 -14.25 28.81 -16.59
N ASN A 376 -14.26 28.62 -15.26
CA ASN A 376 -13.27 29.12 -14.32
C ASN A 376 -12.91 28.08 -13.26
N PRO A 377 -12.29 26.95 -13.64
CA PRO A 377 -11.84 25.98 -12.67
C PRO A 377 -10.77 26.59 -11.75
N THR A 378 -10.88 26.29 -10.46
CA THR A 378 -9.98 26.78 -9.42
C THR A 378 -9.52 25.65 -8.51
N VAL A 379 -8.52 25.90 -7.67
CA VAL A 379 -8.03 24.97 -6.63
C VAL A 379 -7.99 25.73 -5.31
N LEU A 380 -9.15 25.86 -4.67
CA LEU A 380 -9.34 26.73 -3.50
C LEU A 380 -9.94 25.96 -2.31
N PRO A 381 -9.50 26.23 -1.07
CA PRO A 381 -10.04 25.60 0.13
C PRO A 381 -11.42 26.13 0.51
N ASN A 382 -12.06 25.41 1.44
CA ASN A 382 -13.33 25.79 2.07
C ASN A 382 -14.45 26.03 1.04
N ARG A 383 -14.54 25.12 0.08
CA ARG A 383 -15.57 25.13 -0.97
C ARG A 383 -16.12 23.74 -1.20
N VAL A 384 -17.30 23.63 -1.71
CA VAL A 384 -17.76 22.39 -2.33
C VAL A 384 -16.91 22.15 -3.56
N HIS A 385 -16.47 20.92 -3.77
CA HIS A 385 -15.74 20.53 -4.98
C HIS A 385 -16.58 20.74 -6.24
N MET A 386 -15.94 20.87 -7.39
CA MET A 386 -16.65 20.92 -8.68
C MET A 386 -17.38 19.60 -8.91
N SER A 387 -18.65 19.67 -9.26
CA SER A 387 -19.54 18.52 -9.38
C SER A 387 -20.54 18.69 -10.52
N ASN A 388 -21.40 17.69 -10.71
CA ASN A 388 -22.51 17.75 -11.67
C ASN A 388 -23.58 18.82 -11.34
N LEU A 389 -23.50 19.47 -10.19
CA LEU A 389 -24.35 20.63 -9.87
C LEU A 389 -23.88 21.89 -10.58
N ASP A 390 -22.55 22.01 -10.75
CA ASP A 390 -21.91 23.19 -11.37
C ASP A 390 -21.83 23.01 -12.88
N VAL A 391 -21.76 21.77 -13.35
CA VAL A 391 -21.46 21.42 -14.73
C VAL A 391 -22.41 20.35 -15.24
N VAL A 392 -23.21 20.66 -16.21
CA VAL A 392 -24.13 19.70 -16.84
C VAL A 392 -23.34 18.60 -17.55
N SER A 393 -23.71 17.33 -17.30
CA SER A 393 -23.03 16.17 -17.86
C SER A 393 -21.56 16.01 -17.40
N PHE A 394 -21.30 16.22 -16.12
CA PHE A 394 -19.98 16.14 -15.50
C PHE A 394 -19.46 14.70 -15.40
N LYS A 395 -19.29 14.06 -16.56
CA LYS A 395 -18.71 12.74 -16.70
C LYS A 395 -17.18 12.81 -16.70
N ILE A 396 -16.51 11.68 -16.47
CA ILE A 396 -15.05 11.62 -16.35
C ILE A 396 -14.29 12.18 -17.56
N GLY A 397 -14.80 11.99 -18.78
CA GLY A 397 -14.19 12.58 -19.99
C GLY A 397 -14.26 14.11 -19.99
N TYR A 398 -15.29 14.68 -19.38
CA TYR A 398 -15.40 16.12 -19.22
C TYR A 398 -14.48 16.64 -18.10
N MET A 399 -14.40 15.93 -16.97
CA MET A 399 -13.42 16.20 -15.91
C MET A 399 -11.99 16.22 -16.46
N TYR A 400 -11.65 15.21 -17.29
CA TYR A 400 -10.36 15.12 -17.97
C TYR A 400 -10.12 16.33 -18.90
N THR A 401 -11.15 16.79 -19.61
CA THR A 401 -11.05 17.96 -20.48
C THR A 401 -10.85 19.24 -19.69
N ILE A 402 -11.61 19.46 -18.61
CA ILE A 402 -11.44 20.62 -17.73
C ILE A 402 -10.04 20.62 -17.11
N ALA A 403 -9.56 19.49 -16.64
CA ALA A 403 -8.22 19.39 -16.03
C ALA A 403 -7.10 19.91 -16.95
N LYS A 404 -7.29 19.86 -18.27
CA LYS A 404 -6.30 20.38 -19.26
C LYS A 404 -6.38 21.87 -19.50
N THR A 405 -7.38 22.56 -18.97
CA THR A 405 -7.57 23.99 -19.24
C THR A 405 -6.83 24.92 -18.27
N LEU A 406 -6.35 24.39 -17.12
CA LEU A 406 -5.69 25.22 -16.12
C LEU A 406 -4.31 25.72 -16.58
N GLY A 407 -3.58 24.88 -17.31
CA GLY A 407 -2.23 25.17 -17.79
C GLY A 407 -2.13 25.46 -19.28
N VAL A 408 -0.87 25.54 -19.74
CA VAL A 408 -0.57 25.68 -21.17
C VAL A 408 -1.09 24.44 -21.90
N ALA A 409 -1.73 24.64 -23.04
CA ALA A 409 -2.25 23.52 -23.82
C ALA A 409 -1.11 22.65 -24.37
N ASP A 410 -1.12 21.38 -24.03
CA ASP A 410 -0.30 20.39 -24.71
C ASP A 410 -1.06 19.90 -25.94
N ILE A 411 -0.61 20.24 -27.12
CA ILE A 411 -1.23 19.88 -28.39
C ILE A 411 -1.36 18.36 -28.58
N ASN A 412 -0.49 17.58 -27.94
CA ASN A 412 -0.54 16.11 -28.01
C ASN A 412 -1.51 15.50 -26.99
N ASN A 413 -1.99 16.28 -26.03
CA ASN A 413 -2.97 15.89 -25.03
C ASN A 413 -4.40 16.39 -25.39
N VAL A 414 -4.66 16.62 -26.66
CA VAL A 414 -5.97 17.11 -27.16
C VAL A 414 -6.91 15.94 -27.40
N GLY A 415 -7.14 15.08 -26.41
CA GLY A 415 -8.19 14.07 -26.47
C GLY A 415 -9.49 14.61 -25.89
N GLY A 416 -10.59 14.15 -26.43
CA GLY A 416 -11.95 14.48 -26.01
C GLY A 416 -12.66 15.38 -27.03
N ASN A 417 -13.68 14.84 -27.68
CA ASN A 417 -14.57 15.56 -28.63
C ASN A 417 -15.58 16.49 -27.92
N ILE A 418 -15.19 17.05 -26.76
CA ILE A 418 -16.09 17.94 -26.02
C ILE A 418 -15.84 19.36 -26.51
N THR A 419 -16.50 19.72 -27.59
CA THR A 419 -16.59 21.08 -28.06
C THR A 419 -17.57 21.87 -27.17
N ARG A 420 -17.05 22.48 -26.11
CA ARG A 420 -17.80 23.55 -25.42
C ARG A 420 -17.08 24.87 -25.64
N THR A 421 -17.85 25.85 -26.11
CA THR A 421 -17.43 27.22 -26.38
C THR A 421 -17.02 28.02 -25.13
N ALA A 422 -17.18 27.45 -23.93
CA ALA A 422 -16.98 28.15 -22.66
C ALA A 422 -15.63 27.86 -21.99
N LEU A 423 -14.85 26.85 -22.45
CA LEU A 423 -13.58 26.49 -21.80
C LEU A 423 -12.47 27.50 -22.14
N VAL A 424 -11.96 28.17 -21.12
CA VAL A 424 -10.85 29.12 -21.25
C VAL A 424 -9.54 28.37 -21.04
N GLN A 425 -8.71 28.31 -22.07
CA GLN A 425 -7.38 27.68 -21.97
C GLN A 425 -6.44 28.53 -21.13
N ASN A 426 -5.58 27.86 -20.34
CA ASN A 426 -4.59 28.47 -19.47
C ASN A 426 -5.18 29.55 -18.54
N ASN A 427 -6.34 29.27 -17.93
CA ASN A 427 -6.98 30.20 -17.02
C ASN A 427 -6.18 30.46 -15.73
N HIS A 428 -5.16 29.63 -15.43
CA HIS A 428 -4.21 29.86 -14.34
C HIS A 428 -2.95 30.64 -14.77
N HIS A 429 -2.89 31.13 -16.01
CA HIS A 429 -1.84 32.01 -16.54
C HIS A 429 -0.43 31.43 -16.45
N LEU A 430 -0.26 30.11 -16.54
CA LEU A 430 1.04 29.44 -16.49
C LEU A 430 1.86 29.77 -17.75
N ALA A 431 3.20 29.86 -17.59
CA ALA A 431 4.11 30.19 -18.65
C ALA A 431 4.53 28.96 -19.49
N LYS A 432 4.69 27.79 -18.84
CA LYS A 432 5.23 26.58 -19.46
C LYS A 432 4.55 25.28 -19.04
N LEU A 433 4.03 25.20 -17.82
CA LEU A 433 3.44 23.96 -17.33
C LEU A 433 2.10 23.70 -17.98
N SER A 434 1.93 22.50 -18.50
CA SER A 434 0.63 21.96 -18.87
C SER A 434 -0.06 21.36 -17.65
N SER A 435 -1.39 21.28 -17.73
CA SER A 435 -2.22 20.68 -16.70
C SER A 435 -2.91 19.43 -17.21
N HIS A 436 -3.16 18.49 -16.31
CA HIS A 436 -3.88 17.26 -16.61
C HIS A 436 -4.55 16.68 -15.36
N MET A 437 -5.49 15.78 -15.55
CA MET A 437 -6.12 15.05 -14.47
C MET A 437 -5.10 14.11 -13.83
N VAL A 438 -4.99 14.12 -12.51
CA VAL A 438 -4.08 13.23 -11.75
C VAL A 438 -4.32 11.78 -12.16
N ASN A 439 -3.24 11.06 -12.44
CA ASN A 439 -3.26 9.62 -12.68
C ASN A 439 -2.79 8.83 -11.44
N ASN A 440 -2.90 7.51 -11.48
CA ASN A 440 -2.54 6.68 -10.33
C ASN A 440 -1.04 6.72 -9.97
N ASN A 441 -0.13 6.95 -10.92
CA ASN A 441 1.29 7.12 -10.60
C ASN A 441 1.49 8.39 -9.76
N GLU A 442 0.85 9.47 -10.13
CA GLU A 442 0.96 10.76 -9.43
C GLU A 442 0.28 10.73 -8.07
N TRP A 443 -0.89 10.08 -7.97
CA TRP A 443 -1.53 9.80 -6.69
C TRP A 443 -0.60 9.00 -5.77
N GLY A 444 -0.02 7.93 -6.30
CA GLY A 444 0.94 7.09 -5.57
C GLY A 444 2.16 7.87 -5.10
N ALA A 445 2.69 8.79 -5.93
CA ALA A 445 3.82 9.62 -5.54
C ALA A 445 3.50 10.52 -4.33
N ALA A 446 2.35 11.15 -4.33
CA ALA A 446 1.88 11.95 -3.20
C ALA A 446 1.64 11.07 -1.95
N THR A 447 1.03 9.89 -2.15
CA THR A 447 0.72 8.93 -1.07
C THR A 447 1.99 8.39 -0.40
N TYR A 448 3.01 7.97 -1.17
CA TYR A 448 4.24 7.42 -0.59
C TYR A 448 5.07 8.49 0.13
N LEU A 449 5.13 9.70 -0.43
CA LEU A 449 5.76 10.82 0.26
C LEU A 449 5.02 11.17 1.56
N SER A 450 3.69 11.14 1.55
CA SER A 450 2.85 11.31 2.73
C SER A 450 3.10 10.24 3.79
N ALA A 451 3.18 8.99 3.35
CA ALA A 451 3.42 7.83 4.22
C ALA A 451 4.90 7.59 4.55
N SER A 452 5.76 8.59 4.41
CA SER A 452 7.19 8.57 4.74
C SER A 452 7.51 9.43 5.95
N LYS A 453 8.79 9.47 6.33
CA LYS A 453 9.26 10.41 7.37
C LYS A 453 9.12 11.89 6.99
N TYR A 454 8.96 12.18 5.70
CA TYR A 454 8.82 13.53 5.15
C TYR A 454 7.37 14.02 5.09
N GLY A 455 6.42 13.13 5.36
CA GLY A 455 5.00 13.42 5.45
C GLY A 455 4.42 13.10 6.83
N ALA A 456 3.11 12.92 6.90
CA ALA A 456 2.41 12.60 8.14
C ALA A 456 2.84 11.23 8.71
N GLY A 457 3.14 10.27 7.85
CA GLY A 457 3.38 8.87 8.16
C GLY A 457 2.22 7.98 7.69
N TYR A 458 2.44 6.66 7.59
CA TYR A 458 1.54 5.74 6.88
C TYR A 458 0.09 5.71 7.40
N ASN A 459 -0.16 6.00 8.65
CA ASN A 459 -1.49 5.96 9.26
C ASN A 459 -1.76 7.25 10.05
N LYS A 460 -1.49 8.42 9.48
CA LYS A 460 -1.56 9.68 10.20
C LYS A 460 -2.35 10.78 9.49
N VAL A 461 -2.75 10.60 8.24
CA VAL A 461 -3.64 11.54 7.56
C VAL A 461 -5.05 11.25 8.01
N GLN A 462 -5.68 12.22 8.67
CA GLN A 462 -7.06 12.07 9.11
C GLN A 462 -8.04 12.32 7.96
N ILE A 463 -9.17 11.64 8.03
CA ILE A 463 -10.21 11.72 7.02
C ILE A 463 -10.90 13.08 7.11
N ASN A 464 -11.00 13.79 5.98
CA ASN A 464 -11.91 14.92 5.88
C ASN A 464 -13.36 14.41 5.88
N SER A 465 -13.99 14.41 7.04
CA SER A 465 -15.39 14.02 7.23
C SER A 465 -16.35 15.22 7.29
N ASN A 466 -15.87 16.42 6.97
CA ASN A 466 -16.73 17.60 6.86
C ASN A 466 -17.54 17.58 5.58
N ALA A 467 -18.83 17.67 5.76
CA ALA A 467 -19.78 17.62 4.67
C ALA A 467 -20.85 18.71 4.79
N THR A 468 -21.40 19.10 3.65
CA THR A 468 -22.56 19.98 3.57
C THR A 468 -23.70 19.27 2.86
N ARG A 469 -24.93 19.62 3.21
CA ARG A 469 -26.13 19.09 2.58
C ARG A 469 -26.75 20.13 1.66
N TYR A 470 -26.96 19.75 0.42
CA TYR A 470 -27.66 20.56 -0.57
C TYR A 470 -28.93 19.84 -1.01
N VAL A 471 -30.04 20.56 -1.15
CA VAL A 471 -31.31 19.97 -1.58
C VAL A 471 -31.53 20.28 -3.06
N VAL A 472 -31.48 19.24 -3.89
CA VAL A 472 -31.75 19.35 -5.34
C VAL A 472 -32.98 18.51 -5.65
N GLY A 473 -34.01 19.13 -6.28
CA GLY A 473 -35.21 18.41 -6.69
C GLY A 473 -35.95 17.69 -5.55
N GLY A 474 -35.87 18.20 -4.32
CA GLY A 474 -36.50 17.62 -3.13
C GLY A 474 -35.68 16.53 -2.43
N PHE A 475 -34.51 16.17 -2.95
CA PHE A 475 -33.59 15.20 -2.36
C PHE A 475 -32.36 15.89 -1.76
N GLY A 476 -32.06 15.62 -0.49
CA GLY A 476 -30.83 16.08 0.14
C GLY A 476 -29.65 15.26 -0.35
N ARG A 477 -28.57 15.95 -0.81
CA ARG A 477 -27.29 15.34 -1.17
C ARG A 477 -26.20 15.88 -0.26
N THR A 478 -25.25 15.03 0.07
CA THR A 478 -24.13 15.36 0.95
C THR A 478 -22.87 15.55 0.13
N PHE A 479 -22.17 16.65 0.33
CA PHE A 479 -20.94 17.01 -0.39
C PHE A 479 -19.80 17.21 0.60
N GLY A 480 -18.62 16.71 0.28
CA GLY A 480 -17.39 17.07 0.96
C GLY A 480 -17.07 18.56 0.78
N ILE A 481 -16.52 19.19 1.79
CA ILE A 481 -15.98 20.55 1.70
C ILE A 481 -14.47 20.42 1.65
N THR A 482 -13.85 20.77 0.51
CA THR A 482 -12.40 20.62 0.33
C THR A 482 -11.60 21.49 1.29
N GLY A 483 -10.50 20.96 1.82
CA GLY A 483 -9.61 21.64 2.76
C GLY A 483 -10.15 21.71 4.18
N CYS A 484 -11.15 20.91 4.54
CA CYS A 484 -11.60 20.80 5.92
C CYS A 484 -10.91 19.62 6.62
N GLY A 485 -10.95 19.62 7.96
CA GLY A 485 -10.47 18.53 8.79
C GLY A 485 -11.60 17.57 9.20
N PRO A 486 -11.30 16.60 10.07
CA PRO A 486 -12.30 15.71 10.63
C PRO A 486 -13.38 16.48 11.40
N TRP A 487 -14.59 15.94 11.42
CA TRP A 487 -15.72 16.59 12.08
C TRP A 487 -15.52 16.71 13.59
N GLU A 488 -14.99 15.68 14.24
CA GLU A 488 -14.73 15.67 15.67
C GLU A 488 -13.24 15.47 15.99
N ASN A 489 -12.76 16.18 17.00
CA ASN A 489 -11.39 16.02 17.46
C ASN A 489 -11.29 14.73 18.29
N GLY A 490 -10.48 13.80 17.84
CA GLY A 490 -10.32 12.49 18.49
C GLY A 490 -11.30 11.42 18.01
N ASP A 491 -12.02 11.69 16.93
CA ASP A 491 -12.79 10.66 16.23
C ASP A 491 -11.83 9.62 15.64
N THR A 492 -11.82 8.44 16.26
CA THR A 492 -10.96 7.32 15.86
C THR A 492 -11.41 6.72 14.54
N SER A 493 -12.66 6.94 14.11
CA SER A 493 -13.16 6.58 12.79
C SER A 493 -12.38 7.29 11.68
N SER A 494 -11.84 8.48 11.96
CA SER A 494 -10.94 9.21 11.07
C SER A 494 -9.61 8.51 10.76
N TYR A 495 -9.26 7.44 11.49
CA TYR A 495 -8.01 6.69 11.30
C TYR A 495 -8.16 5.34 10.60
N GLY A 496 -9.36 4.93 10.26
CA GLY A 496 -9.56 3.65 9.60
C GLY A 496 -9.79 2.45 10.51
N ASP A 497 -10.18 2.62 11.76
CA ASP A 497 -10.41 1.54 12.74
C ASP A 497 -11.90 1.28 13.06
N GLY A 498 -12.76 1.16 12.04
CA GLY A 498 -14.06 0.45 12.19
C GLY A 498 -15.06 1.02 13.19
N GLY A 499 -15.22 2.33 13.29
CA GLY A 499 -16.26 2.97 14.09
C GLY A 499 -17.63 3.07 13.38
N GLU A 500 -18.72 3.07 14.13
CA GLU A 500 -20.07 3.27 13.59
C GLU A 500 -20.24 4.66 12.94
N MET A 501 -21.08 4.74 11.92
CA MET A 501 -21.42 5.99 11.23
C MET A 501 -21.89 7.06 12.22
N VAL A 502 -21.10 8.09 12.39
CA VAL A 502 -21.48 9.25 13.18
C VAL A 502 -22.52 10.06 12.40
N ASP A 503 -23.58 10.45 13.07
CA ASP A 503 -24.65 11.29 12.48
C ASP A 503 -24.09 12.65 12.06
N HIS A 504 -23.73 12.75 10.77
CA HIS A 504 -23.12 13.95 10.19
C HIS A 504 -24.08 15.13 10.29
N ARG A 505 -23.74 16.10 11.11
CA ARG A 505 -24.55 17.33 11.26
C ARG A 505 -24.31 18.22 10.05
N PHE A 506 -25.27 18.19 9.15
CA PHE A 506 -25.25 18.98 7.93
C PHE A 506 -25.41 20.47 8.21
N ILE A 507 -24.55 21.28 7.60
CA ILE A 507 -24.74 22.73 7.54
C ILE A 507 -25.59 23.01 6.29
N SER A 508 -26.72 23.69 6.46
CA SER A 508 -27.51 24.14 5.32
C SER A 508 -26.77 25.23 4.56
N VAL A 509 -26.60 25.08 3.26
CA VAL A 509 -25.66 25.89 2.51
C VAL A 509 -26.25 26.55 1.28
N GLY A 510 -25.65 27.68 0.93
CA GLY A 510 -25.85 28.40 -0.32
C GLY A 510 -25.28 27.67 -1.55
N ASN A 511 -25.27 28.35 -2.68
CA ASN A 511 -24.90 27.79 -3.99
C ASN A 511 -23.53 27.14 -3.99
N PRO A 512 -23.33 26.02 -4.74
CA PRO A 512 -22.03 25.45 -5.07
C PRO A 512 -21.02 26.51 -5.53
N GLY A 513 -19.72 26.27 -5.30
CA GLY A 513 -18.66 27.22 -5.68
C GLY A 513 -18.49 28.41 -4.74
N THR A 514 -19.42 28.67 -3.81
CA THR A 514 -19.26 29.72 -2.80
C THR A 514 -18.40 29.22 -1.62
N GLN A 515 -17.76 30.15 -0.92
CA GLN A 515 -17.00 29.82 0.29
C GLN A 515 -17.93 29.24 1.37
N GLN A 516 -17.55 28.12 1.92
CA GLN A 516 -18.30 27.38 2.93
C GLN A 516 -17.54 27.37 4.26
N ALA A 517 -18.27 27.26 5.35
CA ALA A 517 -17.67 27.02 6.65
C ALA A 517 -17.44 25.53 6.86
N CYS A 518 -16.28 25.15 7.35
CA CYS A 518 -15.95 23.76 7.71
C CYS A 518 -16.66 23.26 8.99
N SER A 519 -17.60 23.94 9.53
CA SER A 519 -18.50 23.67 10.67
C SER A 519 -18.85 24.99 11.36
N ALA A 520 -19.68 24.96 12.40
CA ALA A 520 -19.95 26.13 13.25
C ALA A 520 -18.65 26.71 13.87
N ASP A 521 -17.63 25.85 14.10
CA ASP A 521 -16.28 26.27 14.53
C ASP A 521 -15.29 26.25 13.37
N ASN A 522 -15.49 27.13 12.41
CA ASN A 522 -14.67 27.24 11.21
C ASN A 522 -13.20 27.55 11.48
N THR A 523 -12.86 28.12 12.63
CA THR A 523 -11.48 28.50 12.94
C THR A 523 -10.58 27.30 13.25
N GLN A 524 -11.15 26.22 13.71
CA GLN A 524 -10.39 25.00 14.06
C GLN A 524 -10.34 23.98 12.91
N ARG A 525 -11.40 23.88 12.10
CA ARG A 525 -11.60 22.80 11.12
C ARG A 525 -11.26 23.20 9.70
N ALA A 526 -11.18 24.49 9.39
CA ALA A 526 -10.66 24.98 8.12
C ALA A 526 -9.19 24.54 7.93
N TYR A 527 -8.74 24.46 6.68
CA TYR A 527 -7.39 23.98 6.33
C TYR A 527 -6.26 24.63 7.15
N ASN A 528 -6.42 25.88 7.57
CA ASN A 528 -5.47 26.62 8.39
C ASN A 528 -5.69 26.45 9.90
N GLY A 529 -6.76 25.81 10.33
CA GLY A 529 -7.05 25.49 11.72
C GLY A 529 -6.27 24.26 12.22
N ILE A 530 -6.19 24.09 13.52
CA ILE A 530 -5.41 22.99 14.14
C ILE A 530 -5.94 21.62 13.73
N ILE A 531 -7.27 21.45 13.71
CA ILE A 531 -7.93 20.20 13.32
C ILE A 531 -7.87 20.02 11.80
N GLY A 532 -8.06 21.11 11.04
CA GLY A 532 -7.98 21.08 9.59
C GLY A 532 -6.67 20.55 9.07
N GLN A 533 -5.57 20.96 9.66
CA GLN A 533 -4.23 20.52 9.28
C GLN A 533 -4.02 19.00 9.40
N LEU A 534 -4.75 18.31 10.27
CA LEU A 534 -4.62 16.86 10.46
C LEU A 534 -5.09 16.05 9.24
N ALA A 535 -5.94 16.63 8.38
CA ALA A 535 -6.38 16.03 7.13
C ALA A 535 -5.40 16.25 5.97
N SER A 536 -4.27 16.92 6.21
CA SER A 536 -3.24 17.09 5.18
C SER A 536 -2.20 15.98 5.20
N THR A 537 -1.57 15.73 4.07
CA THR A 537 -0.49 14.73 3.89
C THR A 537 0.75 14.96 4.76
N THR A 538 0.84 16.08 5.45
CA THR A 538 1.94 16.43 6.35
C THR A 538 1.49 16.67 7.79
N ASN A 539 0.20 16.64 8.08
CA ASN A 539 -0.42 17.10 9.33
C ASN A 539 -0.05 18.56 9.67
N ASN A 540 0.19 19.37 8.65
CA ASN A 540 0.40 20.80 8.77
C ASN A 540 -0.08 21.52 7.49
N LEU A 541 0.05 22.84 7.47
CA LEU A 541 -0.45 23.69 6.39
C LEU A 541 0.16 23.45 5.01
N THR A 542 1.30 22.76 4.91
CA THR A 542 2.03 22.70 3.64
C THR A 542 1.69 21.47 2.80
N GLY A 543 0.97 20.49 3.36
CA GLY A 543 0.59 19.27 2.65
C GLY A 543 -0.60 19.44 1.71
N ILE A 544 -0.96 18.33 1.07
CA ILE A 544 -2.15 18.16 0.23
C ILE A 544 -3.31 17.75 1.12
N TYR A 545 -4.50 18.30 0.89
CA TYR A 545 -5.73 18.00 1.61
C TYR A 545 -6.61 17.03 0.80
N ASP A 546 -7.55 16.41 1.47
CA ASP A 546 -8.62 15.59 0.88
C ASP A 546 -8.17 14.32 0.13
N MET A 547 -6.88 13.92 0.29
CA MET A 547 -6.46 12.59 -0.14
C MET A 547 -7.02 11.47 0.75
N ALA A 548 -7.68 11.83 1.83
CA ALA A 548 -8.42 10.95 2.72
C ALA A 548 -9.77 11.59 3.04
N GLY A 549 -10.86 11.02 2.53
CA GLY A 549 -12.21 11.60 2.63
C GLY A 549 -12.41 12.79 1.68
N GLY A 550 -13.26 13.74 2.05
CA GLY A 550 -13.74 14.77 1.11
C GLY A 550 -14.72 14.16 0.11
N SER A 551 -14.37 14.12 -1.13
CA SER A 551 -15.14 13.46 -2.19
C SER A 551 -14.27 12.47 -2.96
N PRO A 552 -14.83 11.37 -3.48
CA PRO A 552 -14.07 10.45 -4.30
C PRO A 552 -13.55 11.18 -5.54
N GLU A 553 -12.25 11.05 -5.74
CA GLU A 553 -11.59 11.71 -6.85
C GLU A 553 -11.34 10.73 -7.98
N TYR A 554 -12.02 10.87 -9.10
CA TYR A 554 -11.64 10.15 -10.30
C TYR A 554 -10.20 10.49 -10.67
N VAL A 555 -9.44 9.46 -10.97
CA VAL A 555 -8.08 9.58 -11.51
C VAL A 555 -8.07 9.13 -12.97
N ALA A 556 -7.11 9.65 -13.73
CA ALA A 556 -6.94 9.25 -15.14
C ALA A 556 -6.39 7.81 -15.21
N ALA A 557 -7.25 6.84 -14.88
CA ALA A 557 -6.90 5.43 -14.80
C ALA A 557 -8.11 4.55 -15.15
N SER A 558 -7.93 3.58 -16.07
CA SER A 558 -9.02 2.75 -16.58
C SER A 558 -8.58 1.36 -17.03
N TYR A 559 -9.55 0.46 -17.16
CA TYR A 559 -9.35 -0.77 -17.93
C TYR A 559 -9.14 -0.44 -19.41
N SER A 560 -8.17 -1.08 -20.06
CA SER A 560 -7.60 -0.63 -21.35
C SER A 560 -8.60 -0.53 -22.51
N ASP A 561 -9.62 -1.39 -22.53
CA ASP A 561 -10.56 -1.45 -23.66
C ASP A 561 -11.63 -0.35 -23.64
N ASN A 562 -11.75 0.39 -22.52
CA ASN A 562 -12.84 1.37 -22.36
C ASN A 562 -12.45 2.82 -22.63
N LEU A 563 -11.19 3.09 -22.93
CA LEU A 563 -10.75 4.45 -23.33
C LEU A 563 -11.43 4.91 -24.63
N ASN A 564 -11.91 3.97 -25.45
CA ASN A 564 -12.56 4.23 -26.73
C ASN A 564 -14.10 4.03 -26.69
N ASN A 565 -14.71 4.02 -25.50
CA ASN A 565 -16.16 3.87 -25.39
C ASN A 565 -16.85 5.04 -26.13
N SER A 566 -17.83 4.69 -26.96
CA SER A 566 -18.55 5.64 -27.83
C SER A 566 -19.44 6.64 -27.07
N ASP A 567 -19.59 6.52 -25.77
CA ASP A 567 -20.19 7.56 -24.95
C ASP A 567 -19.22 8.76 -24.86
N THR A 568 -19.51 9.80 -25.63
CA THR A 568 -18.68 10.99 -25.83
C THR A 568 -18.23 11.68 -24.55
N ASN A 569 -18.89 11.44 -23.43
CA ASN A 569 -18.59 12.07 -22.15
C ASN A 569 -17.74 11.21 -21.21
N GLN A 570 -17.52 9.92 -21.54
CA GLN A 570 -16.62 9.01 -20.82
C GLN A 570 -15.30 8.78 -21.56
N TYR A 571 -15.06 9.50 -22.64
CA TYR A 571 -13.99 9.26 -23.58
C TYR A 571 -12.83 10.24 -23.39
N PHE A 572 -11.60 9.72 -23.29
CA PHE A 572 -10.39 10.56 -23.20
C PHE A 572 -9.77 10.91 -24.56
N GLY A 573 -10.40 10.53 -25.66
CA GLY A 573 -9.94 10.75 -27.02
C GLY A 573 -9.27 9.54 -27.67
N SER A 574 -9.31 9.49 -29.02
CA SER A 574 -8.81 8.37 -29.81
C SER A 574 -7.28 8.29 -29.93
N ASN A 575 -6.54 9.19 -29.31
CA ASN A 575 -5.11 9.26 -29.47
C ASN A 575 -4.37 8.21 -28.65
N ALA A 576 -3.53 7.43 -29.31
CA ALA A 576 -2.56 6.52 -28.72
C ALA A 576 -1.54 7.21 -27.78
N ALA A 577 -1.65 8.52 -27.59
CA ALA A 577 -0.81 9.37 -26.74
C ALA A 577 -1.25 9.38 -25.26
N HIS A 578 -2.07 8.45 -24.79
CA HIS A 578 -2.50 8.41 -23.40
C HIS A 578 -1.38 8.24 -22.38
N PRO A 579 -0.38 7.38 -22.57
CA PRO A 579 0.80 7.48 -21.74
C PRO A 579 1.57 8.78 -22.07
N PRO A 580 1.95 9.59 -21.06
CA PRO A 580 1.96 9.29 -19.63
C PRO A 580 0.74 9.78 -18.85
N TYR A 581 -0.26 10.35 -19.48
CA TYR A 581 -1.38 11.01 -18.80
C TYR A 581 -2.40 10.04 -18.20
N VAL A 582 -2.49 8.81 -18.71
CA VAL A 582 -3.50 7.82 -18.29
C VAL A 582 -2.86 6.48 -17.96
N ASN A 583 -3.19 5.93 -16.80
CA ASN A 583 -2.85 4.55 -16.48
C ASN A 583 -3.88 3.59 -17.07
N THR A 584 -3.44 2.60 -17.81
CA THR A 584 -4.30 1.57 -18.39
C THR A 584 -3.97 0.20 -17.84
N TYR A 585 -5.01 -0.59 -17.54
CA TYR A 585 -4.88 -1.92 -17.00
C TYR A 585 -5.50 -2.94 -17.95
N ASN A 586 -4.87 -4.09 -18.10
CA ASN A 586 -5.40 -5.26 -18.79
C ASN A 586 -5.75 -6.40 -17.81
N ILE A 587 -5.83 -6.08 -16.54
CA ILE A 587 -6.15 -6.99 -15.45
C ILE A 587 -7.39 -6.49 -14.71
N THR A 588 -8.21 -7.43 -14.25
CA THR A 588 -9.45 -7.14 -13.50
C THR A 588 -9.38 -7.58 -12.04
N ASN A 589 -8.25 -8.15 -11.62
CA ASN A 589 -8.02 -8.59 -10.24
C ASN A 589 -6.69 -8.03 -9.74
N MET A 590 -6.75 -7.33 -8.61
CA MET A 590 -5.59 -6.73 -7.96
C MET A 590 -4.49 -7.75 -7.63
N ASN A 591 -4.84 -9.00 -7.35
CA ASN A 591 -3.86 -10.05 -7.09
C ASN A 591 -2.98 -10.38 -8.31
N ASN A 592 -3.41 -9.96 -9.51
CA ASN A 592 -2.62 -10.07 -10.74
C ASN A 592 -1.74 -8.82 -10.99
N CYS A 593 -1.79 -7.82 -10.11
CA CYS A 593 -0.88 -6.69 -10.16
C CYS A 593 0.56 -7.16 -10.02
N THR A 594 1.40 -6.65 -10.87
CA THR A 594 2.85 -6.78 -10.79
C THR A 594 3.46 -5.39 -10.61
N PHE A 595 4.71 -5.30 -10.21
CA PHE A 595 5.39 -4.00 -10.16
C PHE A 595 5.34 -3.28 -11.51
N SER A 596 5.49 -4.00 -12.61
CA SER A 596 5.44 -3.40 -13.96
C SER A 596 4.08 -2.85 -14.35
N THR A 597 3.00 -3.29 -13.71
CA THR A 597 1.62 -2.85 -14.03
C THR A 597 1.05 -1.87 -13.02
N CYS A 598 1.40 -2.01 -11.76
CA CYS A 598 0.79 -1.27 -10.65
C CYS A 598 1.81 -0.69 -9.66
N GLY A 599 3.11 -0.87 -9.88
CA GLY A 599 4.15 -0.37 -8.96
C GLY A 599 4.15 1.15 -8.89
N GLY A 600 4.33 1.70 -7.70
CA GLY A 600 4.32 3.14 -7.46
C GLY A 600 2.93 3.78 -7.45
N GLN A 601 1.86 3.02 -7.59
CA GLN A 601 0.50 3.57 -7.72
C GLN A 601 -0.31 3.52 -6.41
N ALA A 602 0.32 3.21 -5.29
CA ALA A 602 -0.34 2.85 -4.05
C ALA A 602 -1.41 1.76 -4.27
N LEU A 603 -1.05 0.76 -5.06
CA LEU A 603 -1.83 -0.42 -5.39
C LEU A 603 -1.02 -1.68 -5.07
N TYR A 604 0.04 -1.92 -5.84
CA TYR A 604 0.87 -3.12 -5.72
C TYR A 604 1.50 -3.27 -4.34
N GLU A 605 2.11 -2.22 -3.81
CA GLU A 605 2.85 -2.22 -2.55
C GLU A 605 1.93 -2.22 -1.32
N THR A 606 0.71 -1.72 -1.45
CA THR A 606 -0.18 -1.42 -0.32
C THR A 606 -1.42 -2.32 -0.24
N ASN A 607 -1.53 -3.30 -1.14
CA ASN A 607 -2.54 -4.34 -1.05
C ASN A 607 -2.19 -5.31 0.09
N ASP A 608 -3.10 -5.55 1.03
CA ASP A 608 -2.89 -6.42 2.18
C ASP A 608 -3.03 -7.92 1.87
N GLY A 609 -3.44 -8.27 0.66
CA GLY A 609 -3.54 -9.65 0.20
C GLY A 609 -4.68 -10.45 0.83
N VAL A 610 -5.53 -9.83 1.64
CA VAL A 610 -6.67 -10.50 2.28
C VAL A 610 -7.88 -10.41 1.37
N GLY A 611 -8.44 -11.56 1.01
CA GLY A 611 -9.72 -11.69 0.32
C GLY A 611 -9.63 -12.21 -1.13
N ALA A 612 -10.15 -13.40 -1.34
CA ALA A 612 -10.57 -13.90 -2.65
C ALA A 612 -12.04 -13.49 -2.85
N GLY A 613 -12.29 -12.24 -3.22
CA GLY A 613 -13.66 -11.75 -3.38
C GLY A 613 -13.74 -10.23 -3.44
N THR A 614 -14.93 -9.71 -3.23
CA THR A 614 -15.24 -8.28 -3.26
C THR A 614 -14.76 -7.49 -2.02
N ASP A 615 -14.16 -8.15 -1.02
CA ASP A 615 -13.81 -7.57 0.28
C ASP A 615 -12.29 -7.48 0.49
N ASN A 616 -11.55 -7.18 -0.54
CA ASN A 616 -10.12 -6.90 -0.42
C ASN A 616 -9.91 -5.53 0.25
N HIS A 617 -8.83 -5.41 1.02
CA HIS A 617 -8.48 -4.18 1.69
C HIS A 617 -7.08 -3.70 1.26
N MET A 618 -6.92 -2.39 1.28
CA MET A 618 -5.61 -1.76 1.23
C MET A 618 -5.05 -1.60 2.66
N TRP A 619 -3.82 -1.17 2.80
CA TRP A 619 -3.26 -0.85 4.12
C TRP A 619 -4.23 -0.03 4.96
N ASN A 620 -4.26 -0.30 6.26
CA ASN A 620 -5.17 0.29 7.24
C ASN A 620 -6.66 -0.03 7.00
N ASN A 621 -6.95 -1.18 6.43
CA ASN A 621 -8.31 -1.63 6.14
C ASN A 621 -9.10 -0.68 5.21
N GLN A 622 -8.39 0.12 4.39
CA GLN A 622 -9.03 1.06 3.49
C GLN A 622 -9.66 0.33 2.30
N TYR A 623 -10.69 0.95 1.73
CA TYR A 623 -11.52 0.36 0.67
C TYR A 623 -10.70 -0.01 -0.56
N MET A 624 -10.95 -1.20 -1.11
CA MET A 624 -10.36 -1.64 -2.36
C MET A 624 -11.39 -2.27 -3.28
N ASN A 625 -11.65 -1.62 -4.39
CA ASN A 625 -12.46 -2.15 -5.46
C ASN A 625 -11.80 -1.83 -6.82
N PHE A 626 -10.98 -2.77 -7.31
CA PHE A 626 -10.18 -2.56 -8.50
C PHE A 626 -11.03 -2.57 -9.77
N THR A 627 -10.48 -2.02 -10.86
CA THR A 627 -11.16 -1.92 -12.15
C THR A 627 -11.56 -3.29 -12.72
N ILE A 628 -12.67 -3.31 -13.41
CA ILE A 628 -13.14 -4.41 -14.27
C ILE A 628 -13.55 -3.82 -15.62
N THR A 629 -13.97 -4.67 -16.56
CA THR A 629 -14.40 -4.20 -17.88
C THR A 629 -15.56 -3.19 -17.82
N THR A 630 -16.46 -3.33 -16.83
CA THR A 630 -17.54 -2.37 -16.57
C THR A 630 -18.02 -2.56 -15.12
N PRO A 631 -17.94 -1.56 -14.22
CA PRO A 631 -17.32 -0.21 -14.39
C PRO A 631 -15.80 -0.24 -14.45
N SER A 632 -15.19 0.64 -15.23
CA SER A 632 -13.78 0.56 -15.64
C SER A 632 -12.88 1.65 -15.08
N TRP A 633 -13.43 2.77 -14.62
CA TRP A 633 -12.69 3.92 -14.12
C TRP A 633 -12.37 3.80 -12.65
N LEU A 634 -11.22 4.30 -12.23
CA LEU A 634 -10.80 4.30 -10.83
C LEU A 634 -11.01 5.68 -10.20
N PHE A 635 -11.38 5.66 -8.92
CA PHE A 635 -11.36 6.82 -8.05
C PHE A 635 -10.58 6.53 -6.76
N ARG A 636 -10.15 7.58 -6.07
CA ARG A 636 -9.29 7.55 -4.89
C ARG A 636 -9.88 8.36 -3.74
N GLY A 637 -9.30 8.21 -2.54
CA GLY A 637 -9.61 9.01 -1.36
C GLY A 637 -10.80 8.53 -0.53
N GLY A 638 -11.88 8.08 -1.18
CA GLY A 638 -13.14 7.70 -0.52
C GLY A 638 -14.02 8.91 -0.18
N TYR A 639 -15.21 8.66 0.35
CA TYR A 639 -16.19 9.71 0.69
C TYR A 639 -16.00 10.26 2.09
N CYS A 640 -16.41 11.49 2.32
CA CYS A 640 -16.43 12.15 3.64
C CYS A 640 -17.30 11.43 4.69
N PHE A 641 -18.13 10.47 4.29
CA PHE A 641 -19.02 9.69 5.15
C PHE A 641 -18.69 8.18 5.17
N GLU A 642 -17.55 7.78 4.60
CA GLU A 642 -17.12 6.36 4.55
C GLU A 642 -16.16 5.97 5.69
N ASP A 643 -16.20 6.65 6.82
CA ASP A 643 -15.42 6.30 8.02
C ASP A 643 -14.03 5.69 7.73
N SER A 644 -13.76 4.56 8.35
CA SER A 644 -12.48 3.86 8.32
C SER A 644 -12.03 3.36 6.94
N VAL A 645 -12.90 3.27 5.95
CA VAL A 645 -12.55 2.73 4.63
C VAL A 645 -12.08 3.82 3.65
N ALA A 646 -12.34 5.10 3.93
CA ALA A 646 -11.72 6.21 3.23
C ALA A 646 -10.23 6.36 3.60
N GLY A 647 -9.41 6.89 2.72
CA GLY A 647 -8.01 7.16 3.03
C GLY A 647 -7.09 7.25 1.82
N VAL A 648 -5.84 7.63 2.05
CA VAL A 648 -4.85 7.86 0.99
C VAL A 648 -4.56 6.62 0.13
N PHE A 649 -4.77 5.42 0.68
CA PHE A 649 -4.61 4.14 -0.03
C PHE A 649 -5.91 3.65 -0.65
N SER A 650 -7.06 4.23 -0.29
CA SER A 650 -8.37 3.82 -0.81
C SER A 650 -8.42 3.89 -2.34
N VAL A 651 -9.00 2.87 -2.94
CA VAL A 651 -9.26 2.80 -4.37
C VAL A 651 -10.63 2.19 -4.62
N GLY A 652 -11.43 2.87 -5.42
CA GLY A 652 -12.71 2.39 -5.87
C GLY A 652 -12.82 2.42 -7.38
N ARG A 653 -13.92 1.89 -7.90
CA ARG A 653 -14.23 1.92 -9.33
C ARG A 653 -15.60 2.53 -9.58
N GLY A 654 -15.74 3.21 -10.71
CA GLY A 654 -16.98 3.82 -11.14
C GLY A 654 -17.18 3.72 -12.64
N SER A 655 -18.42 3.96 -13.07
CA SER A 655 -18.80 3.97 -14.49
C SER A 655 -18.22 5.17 -15.26
N GLY A 656 -17.71 6.19 -14.56
CA GLY A 656 -17.33 7.46 -15.16
C GLY A 656 -18.53 8.34 -15.51
N ASP A 657 -19.75 7.93 -15.10
CA ASP A 657 -20.95 8.71 -15.27
C ASP A 657 -20.95 9.96 -14.37
N ALA A 658 -21.79 10.92 -14.73
CA ALA A 658 -21.96 12.14 -13.96
C ALA A 658 -22.63 11.83 -12.61
N ALA A 659 -21.85 11.82 -11.55
CA ALA A 659 -22.36 11.74 -10.19
C ALA A 659 -22.12 13.05 -9.46
N ILE A 660 -23.04 13.37 -8.54
CA ILE A 660 -22.99 14.62 -7.79
C ILE A 660 -21.83 14.61 -6.77
N LEU A 661 -21.44 13.43 -6.33
CA LEU A 661 -20.46 13.24 -5.27
C LEU A 661 -19.02 13.09 -5.78
N ASP A 662 -18.85 12.84 -7.08
CA ASP A 662 -17.55 12.57 -7.67
C ASP A 662 -16.88 13.85 -8.14
N THR A 663 -15.58 13.92 -7.94
CA THR A 663 -14.74 15.04 -8.37
C THR A 663 -13.44 14.54 -8.99
N PHE A 664 -12.49 15.43 -9.19
CA PHE A 664 -11.16 15.12 -9.71
C PHE A 664 -10.13 16.12 -9.19
N ARG A 665 -8.88 15.80 -9.38
CA ARG A 665 -7.74 16.64 -9.02
C ARG A 665 -6.82 16.85 -10.20
N VAL A 666 -6.10 17.97 -10.21
CA VAL A 666 -5.21 18.39 -11.29
C VAL A 666 -3.74 18.30 -10.86
N ALA A 667 -2.89 17.83 -11.76
CA ALA A 667 -1.45 17.96 -11.68
C ALA A 667 -0.90 18.89 -12.77
N LEU A 668 0.24 19.54 -12.47
CA LEU A 668 0.97 20.36 -13.43
C LEU A 668 2.36 19.75 -13.66
N ALA A 669 2.71 19.58 -14.91
CA ALA A 669 4.03 19.10 -15.33
C ALA A 669 4.40 19.77 -16.67
N PRO A 670 5.71 19.80 -17.04
CA PRO A 670 6.11 20.14 -18.40
C PRO A 670 5.47 19.16 -19.38
N ALA A 671 5.05 19.63 -20.55
CA ALA A 671 4.54 18.74 -21.59
C ALA A 671 5.57 17.65 -21.94
N PRO A 672 5.17 16.39 -22.13
CA PRO A 672 6.12 15.28 -22.31
C PRO A 672 6.87 15.31 -23.64
N HIS A 673 6.42 16.14 -24.57
CA HIS A 673 6.93 16.20 -25.94
C HIS A 673 7.72 17.48 -26.25
N ASP A 674 7.91 18.39 -25.29
CA ASP A 674 8.67 19.65 -25.46
C ASP A 674 10.19 19.42 -25.39
#